data_05ea232498a8447297015cdd20207ec8
#
_entry.id   05ea232498a8447297015cdd20207ec8
#
_cell.length_a   1.000
_cell.length_b   1.000
_cell.length_c   1.000
_cell.angle_alpha   90.00
_cell.angle_beta   90.00
_cell.angle_gamma   90.00
#
_symmetry.space_group_name_H-M   'P 1'
#
loop_
_entity.id
_entity.type
_entity.pdbx_description
1 polymer ?
#
loop_
_entity_poly.entity_id
_entity_poly.type
_entity_poly.pdbx_seq_one_letter_code
_entity_poly.pdbx_strand_id
1 'polypeptide(L)'
;MKDIDFIDKYGTFRIKNPENYSGLYLPLAGEKGLKSSITPTLGGDSKTSQNTFLLEPVSIENLHNNKGTRNFWCRIVGKGFWSVCGSSAQQEADRFTGNQDESELEAGLMWQKLHRASKIYGLEADTTSFVTLDGSMEVMLVEITNKTDEAMEIVPIGAIPIYGRSADNIRDHRHVTSLLHRIETTQYGIEVTPVLSFDERGHRKNDISYFVYGSSGNGESPESFYPTVEQFIGEGGSFLIPEAVRTEKAGAKAGEKFQGKEAVGAIKFANRIIKPLETVSYIMLAGLTEKENDVNAITGRYRSVLEVKEELNTVKKHWIDKVNIDFETGNAKEDNYLKWICFQPILRRIYGCSFLPHHDYGKGGRGWRDLWQDCLALLLMEPSDVRRMIVNNYGGVRIDGTNATIIGNEPGEFIADRNNITRVWMDHAFWPFVTTKLYIDQTGDTDVLFEHTTYFKDYQSMRGTSHDEAWNTTYGNKQRTAGGQIYFGTVLEHILIQNLCAFYDVGEHNEMKLHGADWNDALDMAWDKGESVAFTCAYAGNLLDIAKCLRNVEKISGINRIEVLDELKLLLADDEILYNCPDKKQELLMSYAKACENCTSGGTVLVPIAAICENLEHKAEWMMKNIRENEWIPDGTDGGWFNGYYDNNGRPVERCESGDVRMMLTGQVFAIMSGTAKKEQIKAICNSADKYLFDQKAGGYRLNTDFKEEKFDLGRMFGFAYGEKENGAVFSHMAVMYANALYKQGFIKEGYKVLKTLLDTAMDFDRSRMYPGVPEYFDNDGRGLYSYLTGAASWYMLTMITSVYGVHGELGDLVIEPALMPQQYNEKGDAKVSLEFAGHGFDILVHNPDKLEPGDAHVKRALCDDVKVENVTGNSVRIPKHAIEMLSTDKCHTVEIYIE
;
A
#
# COMPACT_ATOMS: atom_id res chain seq x y z
N MET A 1 22.00 -12.76 -18.05
CA MET A 1 20.87 -12.32 -17.23
C MET A 1 21.30 -11.12 -16.41
N LYS A 2 20.58 -10.01 -16.48
CA LYS A 2 20.77 -8.90 -15.55
C LYS A 2 19.95 -9.24 -14.33
N ASP A 3 20.56 -9.26 -13.17
CA ASP A 3 19.92 -9.60 -11.92
C ASP A 3 20.14 -8.48 -10.90
N ILE A 4 19.27 -8.37 -9.92
CA ILE A 4 19.47 -7.55 -8.74
C ILE A 4 20.37 -8.33 -7.79
N ASP A 5 21.49 -7.73 -7.41
CA ASP A 5 22.48 -8.32 -6.52
C ASP A 5 22.37 -7.72 -5.12
N PHE A 6 21.94 -8.53 -4.14
CA PHE A 6 21.88 -8.11 -2.74
C PHE A 6 23.26 -8.18 -2.10
N ILE A 7 23.65 -7.12 -1.39
CA ILE A 7 24.99 -6.98 -0.82
C ILE A 7 25.02 -7.11 0.71
N ASP A 8 23.86 -7.19 1.34
CA ASP A 8 23.70 -7.42 2.78
C ASP A 8 22.42 -8.21 3.06
N LYS A 9 22.07 -8.37 4.34
CA LYS A 9 20.84 -9.03 4.79
C LYS A 9 19.69 -8.06 5.07
N TYR A 10 19.86 -6.78 4.77
CA TYR A 10 18.90 -5.71 5.07
C TYR A 10 18.15 -5.22 3.82
N GLY A 11 18.28 -5.94 2.72
CA GLY A 11 17.63 -5.58 1.46
C GLY A 11 18.39 -4.57 0.61
N THR A 12 19.65 -4.23 0.95
CA THR A 12 20.47 -3.36 0.12
C THR A 12 20.89 -4.11 -1.15
N PHE A 13 20.63 -3.51 -2.31
CA PHE A 13 20.89 -4.13 -3.59
C PHE A 13 21.68 -3.23 -4.54
N ARG A 14 22.28 -3.86 -5.56
CA ARG A 14 22.97 -3.22 -6.69
C ARG A 14 22.37 -3.62 -8.01
N ILE A 15 22.40 -2.69 -8.96
CA ILE A 15 22.05 -2.93 -10.36
C ILE A 15 22.88 -2.05 -11.28
N LYS A 16 23.38 -2.64 -12.38
CA LYS A 16 24.20 -1.93 -13.38
C LYS A 16 23.35 -1.32 -14.48
N ASN A 17 23.69 -0.09 -14.88
CA ASN A 17 23.03 0.69 -15.93
C ASN A 17 21.50 0.70 -15.77
N PRO A 18 20.96 1.08 -14.58
CA PRO A 18 19.54 1.04 -14.32
C PRO A 18 18.74 2.03 -15.16
N GLU A 19 19.36 3.08 -15.67
CA GLU A 19 18.76 4.06 -16.59
C GLU A 19 18.32 3.46 -17.94
N ASN A 20 18.75 2.26 -18.26
CA ASN A 20 18.29 1.53 -19.43
C ASN A 20 16.87 0.96 -19.27
N TYR A 21 16.25 1.16 -18.10
CA TYR A 21 14.90 0.72 -17.78
C TYR A 21 14.03 1.90 -17.36
N SER A 22 13.03 2.23 -18.15
CA SER A 22 12.29 3.49 -18.03
C SER A 22 11.24 3.54 -16.90
N GLY A 23 10.86 2.42 -16.34
CA GLY A 23 9.82 2.35 -15.29
C GLY A 23 10.35 2.28 -13.86
N LEU A 24 11.68 2.32 -13.65
CA LEU A 24 12.28 2.16 -12.34
C LEU A 24 12.24 3.48 -11.54
N TYR A 25 11.81 3.38 -10.28
CA TYR A 25 11.90 4.45 -9.30
C TYR A 25 11.94 3.89 -7.88
N LEU A 26 12.48 4.66 -6.94
CA LEU A 26 12.47 4.37 -5.51
C LEU A 26 11.69 5.45 -4.74
N PRO A 27 10.95 5.08 -3.70
CA PRO A 27 10.39 6.03 -2.74
C PRO A 27 11.48 6.49 -1.77
N LEU A 28 11.49 7.80 -1.47
CA LEU A 28 12.31 8.41 -0.42
C LEU A 28 11.41 9.28 0.45
N ALA A 29 11.39 9.04 1.75
CA ALA A 29 10.57 9.85 2.65
C ALA A 29 11.17 9.90 4.07
N GLY A 30 10.81 10.93 4.83
CA GLY A 30 10.88 10.93 6.28
C GLY A 30 9.67 10.20 6.90
N GLU A 31 9.64 10.10 8.21
CA GLU A 31 8.46 9.58 8.94
C GLU A 31 7.21 10.45 8.69
N LYS A 32 7.42 11.74 8.50
CA LYS A 32 6.41 12.75 8.17
C LYS A 32 7.00 13.71 7.14
N GLY A 33 6.21 14.62 6.64
CA GLY A 33 6.70 15.70 5.79
C GLY A 33 6.95 15.28 4.35
N LEU A 34 8.16 15.48 3.86
CA LEU A 34 8.53 15.31 2.45
C LEU A 34 8.52 13.85 2.02
N LYS A 35 7.91 13.61 0.86
CA LYS A 35 7.83 12.34 0.15
C LYS A 35 8.29 12.56 -1.26
N SER A 36 9.27 11.79 -1.69
CA SER A 36 9.86 11.86 -3.03
C SER A 36 9.78 10.51 -3.72
N SER A 37 9.71 10.54 -5.03
CA SER A 37 10.05 9.41 -5.88
C SER A 37 11.29 9.78 -6.69
N ILE A 38 12.19 8.82 -6.87
CA ILE A 38 13.45 9.08 -7.54
C ILE A 38 13.79 7.98 -8.54
N THR A 39 14.06 8.36 -9.80
CA THR A 39 14.50 7.43 -10.86
C THR A 39 16.02 7.25 -10.85
N PRO A 40 16.56 6.27 -11.60
CA PRO A 40 18.00 6.10 -11.73
C PRO A 40 18.78 7.31 -12.26
N THR A 41 18.10 8.21 -12.99
CA THR A 41 18.68 9.48 -13.46
C THR A 41 18.20 10.68 -12.65
N LEU A 42 17.77 10.44 -11.40
CA LEU A 42 17.27 11.39 -10.43
C LEU A 42 15.99 12.14 -10.86
N GLY A 43 15.25 11.60 -11.84
CA GLY A 43 13.90 12.03 -12.17
C GLY A 43 12.92 11.72 -11.02
N GLY A 44 11.63 11.94 -11.26
CA GLY A 44 10.57 11.74 -10.28
C GLY A 44 10.05 13.05 -9.69
N ASP A 45 9.19 12.95 -8.70
CA ASP A 45 8.57 14.10 -8.03
C ASP A 45 8.97 14.23 -6.56
N SER A 46 8.46 15.28 -5.89
CA SER A 46 8.67 15.50 -4.46
C SER A 46 7.56 16.42 -3.94
N LYS A 47 6.96 16.04 -2.80
CA LYS A 47 5.80 16.76 -2.22
C LYS A 47 5.65 16.50 -0.72
N THR A 48 4.83 17.28 -0.05
CA THR A 48 4.28 16.93 1.27
C THR A 48 2.80 16.52 1.17
N SER A 49 2.06 17.13 0.23
CA SER A 49 0.64 16.82 -0.04
C SER A 49 0.32 17.05 -1.52
N GLN A 50 -0.92 16.74 -1.94
CA GLN A 50 -1.37 17.01 -3.32
C GLN A 50 -1.38 18.51 -3.68
N ASN A 51 -1.39 19.38 -2.69
CA ASN A 51 -1.40 20.81 -2.88
C ASN A 51 -0.03 21.47 -2.80
N THR A 52 1.02 20.72 -2.43
CA THR A 52 2.35 21.25 -2.13
C THR A 52 3.45 20.40 -2.77
N PHE A 53 3.59 20.52 -4.09
CA PHE A 53 4.68 19.87 -4.82
C PHE A 53 5.91 20.77 -4.91
N LEU A 54 7.04 20.25 -4.43
CA LEU A 54 8.35 20.87 -4.63
C LEU A 54 8.83 20.68 -6.07
N LEU A 55 8.78 19.45 -6.57
CA LEU A 55 9.04 19.10 -7.96
C LEU A 55 7.72 18.87 -8.72
N GLU A 56 7.77 18.99 -10.03
CA GLU A 56 6.61 18.77 -10.90
C GLU A 56 6.06 17.35 -10.72
N PRO A 57 4.73 17.19 -10.52
CA PRO A 57 4.10 15.88 -10.47
C PRO A 57 4.41 15.05 -11.72
N VAL A 58 4.74 13.78 -11.53
CA VAL A 58 5.02 12.85 -12.62
C VAL A 58 4.18 11.59 -12.48
N SER A 59 3.60 11.11 -13.58
CA SER A 59 2.94 9.81 -13.60
C SER A 59 3.93 8.70 -13.95
N ILE A 60 3.62 7.47 -13.52
CA ILE A 60 4.46 6.30 -13.80
C ILE A 60 4.61 6.08 -15.31
N GLU A 61 3.58 6.36 -16.09
CA GLU A 61 3.59 6.25 -17.56
C GLU A 61 4.51 7.28 -18.22
N ASN A 62 4.82 8.37 -17.52
CA ASN A 62 5.61 9.48 -18.05
C ASN A 62 7.00 9.61 -17.40
N LEU A 63 7.42 8.66 -16.56
CA LEU A 63 8.74 8.68 -15.92
C LEU A 63 9.89 8.79 -16.93
N HIS A 64 9.76 8.16 -18.10
CA HIS A 64 10.75 8.19 -19.16
C HIS A 64 10.98 9.60 -19.77
N ASN A 65 10.01 10.50 -19.69
CA ASN A 65 10.09 11.88 -20.18
C ASN A 65 10.47 12.89 -19.09
N ASN A 66 10.56 12.47 -17.84
CA ASN A 66 10.81 13.36 -16.71
C ASN A 66 12.30 13.71 -16.62
N LYS A 67 12.73 14.71 -17.39
CA LYS A 67 14.13 15.15 -17.53
C LYS A 67 14.44 16.49 -16.85
N GLY A 68 13.44 17.31 -16.59
CA GLY A 68 13.55 18.59 -15.89
C GLY A 68 13.45 18.41 -14.38
N THR A 69 14.40 17.70 -13.77
CA THR A 69 14.37 17.36 -12.34
C THR A 69 15.72 17.62 -11.69
N ARG A 70 16.08 16.83 -10.68
CA ARG A 70 17.36 16.96 -9.96
C ARG A 70 18.52 16.69 -10.92
N ASN A 71 19.50 17.59 -10.99
CA ASN A 71 20.71 17.37 -11.78
C ASN A 71 21.90 18.08 -11.14
N PHE A 72 23.08 17.57 -11.44
CA PHE A 72 24.34 18.20 -11.10
C PHE A 72 25.30 18.13 -12.31
N TRP A 73 25.82 19.25 -12.67
CA TRP A 73 26.64 19.44 -13.86
C TRP A 73 28.08 19.73 -13.52
N CYS A 74 28.98 19.12 -14.27
CA CYS A 74 30.38 19.52 -14.34
C CYS A 74 30.65 20.11 -15.73
N ARG A 75 30.87 21.41 -15.83
CA ARG A 75 31.51 21.97 -17.03
C ARG A 75 32.99 21.83 -16.85
N ILE A 76 33.64 21.11 -17.76
CA ILE A 76 35.08 20.88 -17.79
C ILE A 76 35.68 21.94 -18.69
N VAL A 77 36.48 22.85 -18.12
CA VAL A 77 37.04 24.01 -18.85
C VAL A 77 37.83 23.55 -20.05
N GLY A 78 37.48 24.07 -21.23
CA GLY A 78 38.15 23.75 -22.53
C GLY A 78 37.75 22.38 -23.11
N LYS A 79 36.94 21.55 -22.44
CA LYS A 79 36.60 20.19 -22.95
C LYS A 79 35.09 19.99 -23.19
N GLY A 80 34.20 20.52 -22.35
CA GLY A 80 32.76 20.36 -22.50
C GLY A 80 32.01 20.33 -21.16
N PHE A 81 30.90 19.64 -21.10
CA PHE A 81 30.11 19.50 -19.86
C PHE A 81 29.53 18.08 -19.70
N TRP A 82 29.33 17.67 -18.50
CA TRP A 82 28.86 16.34 -18.12
C TRP A 82 27.84 16.43 -17.00
N SER A 83 26.74 15.65 -17.11
CA SER A 83 25.78 15.46 -16.03
C SER A 83 26.19 14.26 -15.19
N VAL A 84 26.42 14.45 -13.89
CA VAL A 84 26.73 13.34 -12.97
C VAL A 84 25.53 12.42 -12.76
N CYS A 85 24.31 12.94 -13.03
CA CYS A 85 23.05 12.18 -12.93
C CYS A 85 22.70 11.42 -14.22
N GLY A 86 23.43 11.63 -15.31
CA GLY A 86 23.18 10.97 -16.59
C GLY A 86 22.05 11.60 -17.42
N SER A 87 21.68 12.84 -17.12
CA SER A 87 20.60 13.56 -17.80
C SER A 87 21.15 14.76 -18.59
N SER A 88 21.85 14.49 -19.68
CA SER A 88 22.26 15.47 -20.68
C SER A 88 21.88 15.03 -22.09
N ALA A 89 21.78 15.96 -23.03
CA ALA A 89 21.47 15.65 -24.43
C ALA A 89 22.47 14.65 -25.02
N GLN A 90 23.77 14.80 -24.69
CA GLN A 90 24.82 13.89 -25.15
C GLN A 90 24.64 12.48 -24.55
N GLN A 91 24.41 12.38 -23.24
CA GLN A 91 24.24 11.08 -22.57
C GLN A 91 22.94 10.38 -23.00
N GLU A 92 21.88 11.12 -23.32
CA GLU A 92 20.67 10.55 -23.93
C GLU A 92 20.97 9.99 -25.35
N ALA A 93 21.77 10.70 -26.15
CA ALA A 93 22.19 10.24 -27.48
C ALA A 93 23.10 9.01 -27.42
N ASP A 94 23.96 8.95 -26.41
CA ASP A 94 24.93 7.86 -26.24
C ASP A 94 24.32 6.59 -25.61
N ARG A 95 23.08 6.66 -25.10
CA ARG A 95 22.40 5.53 -24.49
C ARG A 95 22.31 4.34 -25.44
N PHE A 96 22.59 3.14 -24.93
CA PHE A 96 22.66 1.88 -25.69
C PHE A 96 23.78 1.82 -26.75
N THR A 97 24.69 2.79 -26.75
CA THR A 97 25.87 2.78 -27.61
C THR A 97 27.12 2.40 -26.83
N GLY A 98 28.25 2.22 -27.54
CA GLY A 98 29.57 2.00 -26.92
C GLY A 98 30.12 3.19 -26.12
N ASN A 99 29.52 4.39 -26.30
CA ASN A 99 29.89 5.63 -25.60
C ASN A 99 29.07 5.87 -24.31
N GLN A 100 28.06 5.06 -24.03
CA GLN A 100 27.27 5.20 -22.79
C GLN A 100 28.19 5.15 -21.57
N ASP A 101 28.04 6.09 -20.65
CA ASP A 101 28.69 6.06 -19.34
C ASP A 101 28.36 4.76 -18.60
N GLU A 102 29.29 4.27 -17.82
CA GLU A 102 29.00 3.15 -16.90
C GLU A 102 28.34 3.69 -15.65
N SER A 103 27.26 3.04 -15.22
CA SER A 103 26.58 3.39 -13.97
C SER A 103 26.23 2.17 -13.15
N GLU A 104 26.22 2.36 -11.84
CA GLU A 104 25.76 1.37 -10.85
C GLU A 104 24.90 2.08 -9.80
N LEU A 105 23.73 1.55 -9.56
CA LEU A 105 22.88 1.99 -8.46
C LEU A 105 23.03 1.03 -7.29
N GLU A 106 23.33 1.57 -6.11
CA GLU A 106 23.20 0.91 -4.82
C GLU A 106 22.02 1.53 -4.10
N ALA A 107 21.07 0.73 -3.64
CA ALA A 107 19.87 1.25 -2.99
C ALA A 107 19.41 0.34 -1.85
N GLY A 108 18.82 0.96 -0.86
CA GLY A 108 18.19 0.32 0.29
C GLY A 108 16.92 1.06 0.70
N LEU A 109 16.42 0.75 1.88
CA LEU A 109 15.18 1.33 2.37
C LEU A 109 15.34 2.86 2.56
N MET A 110 14.61 3.64 1.77
CA MET A 110 14.56 5.11 1.78
C MET A 110 15.88 5.84 1.40
N TRP A 111 16.79 5.20 0.70
CA TRP A 111 18.00 5.84 0.20
C TRP A 111 18.50 5.18 -1.07
N GLN A 112 19.23 5.95 -1.89
CA GLN A 112 19.99 5.41 -3.02
C GLN A 112 21.31 6.13 -3.20
N LYS A 113 22.26 5.46 -3.84
CA LYS A 113 23.55 5.98 -4.29
C LYS A 113 23.78 5.57 -5.72
N LEU A 114 23.87 6.56 -6.60
CA LEU A 114 24.22 6.36 -8.01
C LEU A 114 25.70 6.60 -8.20
N HIS A 115 26.45 5.59 -8.60
CA HIS A 115 27.79 5.71 -9.12
C HIS A 115 27.73 5.88 -10.65
N ARG A 116 28.53 6.80 -11.21
CA ARG A 116 28.65 7.01 -12.65
C ARG A 116 30.07 7.32 -13.06
N ALA A 117 30.58 6.62 -14.09
CA ALA A 117 31.89 6.84 -14.67
C ALA A 117 31.77 7.39 -16.09
N SER A 118 32.29 8.60 -16.31
CA SER A 118 32.29 9.23 -17.63
C SER A 118 33.31 8.58 -18.53
N LYS A 119 32.90 8.05 -19.69
CA LYS A 119 33.80 7.52 -20.70
C LYS A 119 34.58 8.59 -21.45
N ILE A 120 34.08 9.81 -21.48
CA ILE A 120 34.66 10.90 -22.27
C ILE A 120 35.67 11.68 -21.45
N TYR A 121 35.35 11.98 -20.18
CA TYR A 121 36.11 12.94 -19.40
C TYR A 121 37.02 12.33 -18.33
N GLY A 122 36.86 11.04 -18.04
CA GLY A 122 37.67 10.37 -17.00
C GLY A 122 37.30 10.88 -15.59
N LEU A 123 36.08 11.33 -15.41
CA LEU A 123 35.49 11.68 -14.10
C LEU A 123 34.61 10.54 -13.63
N GLU A 124 34.64 10.27 -12.34
CA GLU A 124 33.66 9.46 -11.66
C GLU A 124 32.87 10.29 -10.66
N ALA A 125 31.61 9.95 -10.44
CA ALA A 125 30.79 10.61 -9.44
C ALA A 125 29.91 9.62 -8.68
N ASP A 126 29.84 9.82 -7.37
CA ASP A 126 28.87 9.21 -6.48
C ASP A 126 27.79 10.25 -6.10
N THR A 127 26.54 9.95 -6.36
CA THR A 127 25.41 10.80 -5.99
C THR A 127 24.50 10.05 -5.01
N THR A 128 24.52 10.46 -3.75
CA THR A 128 23.69 9.86 -2.71
C THR A 128 22.45 10.71 -2.45
N SER A 129 21.27 10.10 -2.46
CA SER A 129 19.97 10.76 -2.26
C SER A 129 19.16 10.08 -1.16
N PHE A 130 18.61 10.88 -0.27
CA PHE A 130 17.69 10.46 0.79
C PHE A 130 16.86 11.65 1.29
N VAL A 131 15.79 11.39 2.03
CA VAL A 131 15.05 12.42 2.77
C VAL A 131 15.48 12.33 4.24
N THR A 132 15.67 13.47 4.90
CA THR A 132 16.00 13.52 6.33
C THR A 132 14.91 12.85 7.16
N LEU A 133 15.26 12.26 8.29
CA LEU A 133 14.31 11.47 9.09
C LEU A 133 13.11 12.31 9.56
N ASP A 134 13.34 13.59 9.89
CA ASP A 134 12.29 14.54 10.25
C ASP A 134 11.40 14.96 9.05
N GLY A 135 11.76 14.55 7.82
CA GLY A 135 11.03 14.88 6.61
C GLY A 135 11.10 16.34 6.19
N SER A 136 12.06 17.10 6.69
CA SER A 136 12.20 18.53 6.38
C SER A 136 12.73 18.79 4.97
N MET A 137 13.59 17.91 4.46
CA MET A 137 14.22 18.10 3.15
C MET A 137 14.76 16.82 2.54
N GLU A 138 14.93 16.86 1.23
CA GLU A 138 15.70 15.90 0.46
C GLU A 138 17.14 16.36 0.36
N VAL A 139 18.07 15.44 0.57
CA VAL A 139 19.51 15.65 0.49
C VAL A 139 20.05 14.94 -0.74
N MET A 140 20.86 15.66 -1.53
CA MET A 140 21.65 15.10 -2.63
C MET A 140 23.13 15.43 -2.38
N LEU A 141 23.90 14.43 -1.93
CA LEU A 141 25.35 14.53 -1.78
C LEU A 141 26.02 14.06 -3.06
N VAL A 142 26.81 14.92 -3.67
CA VAL A 142 27.58 14.65 -4.91
C VAL A 142 29.08 14.65 -4.59
N GLU A 143 29.74 13.53 -4.87
CA GLU A 143 31.20 13.37 -4.69
C GLU A 143 31.81 13.07 -6.05
N ILE A 144 32.70 13.92 -6.54
CA ILE A 144 33.31 13.84 -7.90
C ILE A 144 34.80 13.58 -7.80
N THR A 145 35.29 12.55 -8.46
CA THR A 145 36.67 12.12 -8.46
C THR A 145 37.27 12.25 -9.84
N ASN A 146 38.45 12.86 -9.95
CA ASN A 146 39.24 12.87 -11.18
C ASN A 146 40.07 11.59 -11.30
N LYS A 147 39.79 10.76 -12.28
CA LYS A 147 40.49 9.48 -12.54
C LYS A 147 41.58 9.60 -13.61
N THR A 148 41.78 10.81 -14.15
CA THR A 148 42.86 11.05 -15.13
C THR A 148 44.19 11.31 -14.43
N ASP A 149 45.27 11.27 -15.19
CA ASP A 149 46.65 11.57 -14.70
C ASP A 149 46.94 13.08 -14.67
N GLU A 150 45.98 13.93 -15.11
CA GLU A 150 46.16 15.38 -15.19
C GLU A 150 45.18 16.10 -14.28
N ALA A 151 45.59 17.28 -13.79
CA ALA A 151 44.70 18.18 -13.07
C ALA A 151 43.63 18.74 -14.02
N MET A 152 42.41 18.84 -13.57
CA MET A 152 41.23 19.26 -14.36
C MET A 152 40.51 20.41 -13.67
N GLU A 153 40.24 21.48 -14.39
CA GLU A 153 39.41 22.58 -13.88
C GLU A 153 37.96 22.31 -14.24
N ILE A 154 37.09 22.31 -13.21
CA ILE A 154 35.64 22.14 -13.37
C ILE A 154 34.91 23.39 -12.84
N VAL A 155 33.73 23.63 -13.44
CA VAL A 155 32.69 24.54 -12.94
C VAL A 155 31.49 23.71 -12.51
N PRO A 156 31.27 23.51 -11.20
CA PRO A 156 30.18 22.70 -10.68
C PRO A 156 28.88 23.53 -10.63
N ILE A 157 27.78 22.95 -11.11
CA ILE A 157 26.47 23.60 -11.13
C ILE A 157 25.40 22.58 -10.73
N GLY A 158 24.79 22.72 -9.55
CA GLY A 158 23.61 21.96 -9.16
C GLY A 158 22.33 22.63 -9.66
N ALA A 159 21.33 21.86 -10.09
CA ALA A 159 20.07 22.41 -10.56
C ALA A 159 18.89 21.50 -10.19
N ILE A 160 17.95 22.03 -9.43
CA ILE A 160 16.70 21.39 -9.03
C ILE A 160 15.56 22.35 -9.30
N PRO A 161 14.63 22.07 -10.24
CA PRO A 161 13.46 22.91 -10.49
C PRO A 161 12.61 23.05 -9.24
N ILE A 162 11.92 24.17 -9.09
CA ILE A 162 10.99 24.41 -7.99
C ILE A 162 9.60 24.62 -8.61
N TYR A 163 8.74 23.61 -8.52
CA TYR A 163 7.39 23.69 -9.04
C TYR A 163 6.49 24.58 -8.18
N GLY A 164 6.48 24.38 -6.86
CA GLY A 164 5.86 25.26 -5.87
C GLY A 164 4.35 25.46 -6.02
N ARG A 165 3.60 24.40 -6.39
CA ARG A 165 2.17 24.43 -6.71
C ARG A 165 1.49 23.13 -6.35
N SER A 166 0.15 23.07 -6.54
CA SER A 166 -0.62 21.83 -6.44
C SER A 166 -0.45 20.96 -7.69
N ALA A 167 -0.81 19.68 -7.57
CA ALA A 167 -0.81 18.73 -8.68
C ALA A 167 -1.74 19.16 -9.82
N ASP A 168 -2.87 19.81 -9.50
CA ASP A 168 -3.88 20.20 -10.48
C ASP A 168 -3.38 21.27 -11.46
N ASN A 169 -2.35 22.03 -11.05
CA ASN A 169 -1.79 23.09 -11.88
C ASN A 169 -0.85 22.61 -13.00
N ILE A 170 -0.67 21.31 -13.17
CA ILE A 170 0.17 20.77 -14.25
C ILE A 170 -0.46 20.98 -15.63
N ARG A 171 -1.77 20.85 -15.73
CA ARG A 171 -2.53 20.98 -16.97
C ARG A 171 -3.16 22.36 -17.11
N ASP A 172 -3.83 22.77 -16.05
CA ASP A 172 -4.58 24.01 -16.02
C ASP A 172 -3.80 25.06 -15.25
N HIS A 173 -3.85 26.32 -15.71
CA HIS A 173 -3.29 27.46 -15.00
C HIS A 173 -1.78 27.46 -14.73
N ARG A 174 -1.00 26.53 -15.31
CA ARG A 174 0.46 26.43 -15.07
C ARG A 174 1.15 27.81 -15.25
N HIS A 175 0.87 28.51 -16.34
CA HIS A 175 1.40 29.85 -16.55
C HIS A 175 0.88 30.82 -15.49
N VAL A 176 -0.42 30.85 -15.25
CA VAL A 176 -1.04 31.77 -14.28
C VAL A 176 -0.49 31.56 -12.87
N THR A 177 -0.31 30.30 -12.46
CA THR A 177 0.20 30.00 -11.12
C THR A 177 1.68 30.33 -10.95
N SER A 178 2.50 30.29 -12.02
CA SER A 178 3.89 30.78 -11.97
C SER A 178 3.99 32.28 -11.72
N LEU A 179 2.97 33.06 -12.13
CA LEU A 179 2.92 34.52 -11.85
C LEU A 179 2.81 34.82 -10.36
N LEU A 180 2.38 33.85 -9.54
CA LEU A 180 2.28 33.99 -8.10
C LEU A 180 3.62 33.85 -7.39
N HIS A 181 4.65 33.31 -8.03
CA HIS A 181 5.94 33.05 -7.41
C HIS A 181 6.64 34.35 -7.02
N ARG A 182 7.19 34.39 -5.82
CA ARG A 182 8.15 35.37 -5.31
C ARG A 182 9.43 34.61 -5.02
N ILE A 183 10.48 34.95 -5.76
CA ILE A 183 11.74 34.21 -5.76
C ILE A 183 12.79 35.13 -5.16
N GLU A 184 13.57 34.63 -4.21
CA GLU A 184 14.69 35.37 -3.60
C GLU A 184 15.94 34.49 -3.59
N THR A 185 17.06 35.06 -3.96
CA THR A 185 18.37 34.40 -3.80
C THR A 185 18.94 34.76 -2.43
N THR A 186 19.42 33.77 -1.72
CA THR A 186 20.05 33.92 -0.38
C THR A 186 21.55 33.61 -0.46
N GLN A 187 22.23 33.63 0.67
CA GLN A 187 23.66 33.30 0.71
C GLN A 187 23.93 31.86 0.23
N TYR A 188 23.00 30.91 0.48
CA TYR A 188 23.20 29.50 0.21
C TYR A 188 22.26 28.92 -0.85
N GLY A 189 21.26 29.67 -1.31
CA GLY A 189 20.28 29.07 -2.20
C GLY A 189 19.21 30.01 -2.70
N ILE A 190 18.13 29.42 -3.14
CA ILE A 190 16.97 30.05 -3.77
C ILE A 190 15.73 29.65 -3.00
N GLU A 191 14.94 30.65 -2.61
CA GLU A 191 13.64 30.48 -1.95
C GLU A 191 12.52 30.97 -2.85
N VAL A 192 11.41 30.23 -2.85
CA VAL A 192 10.20 30.55 -3.62
C VAL A 192 9.01 30.53 -2.67
N THR A 193 8.37 31.70 -2.51
CA THR A 193 7.17 31.83 -1.71
C THR A 193 6.02 32.31 -2.61
N PRO A 194 5.16 31.41 -3.11
CA PRO A 194 3.97 31.82 -3.85
C PRO A 194 3.06 32.69 -2.98
N VAL A 195 2.36 33.65 -3.54
CA VAL A 195 1.44 34.53 -2.78
C VAL A 195 0.12 33.83 -2.47
N LEU A 196 -0.30 32.92 -3.34
CA LEU A 196 -1.53 32.14 -3.19
C LEU A 196 -1.23 30.65 -3.48
N SER A 197 -1.98 29.78 -2.83
CA SER A 197 -2.16 28.39 -3.23
C SER A 197 -3.44 28.30 -4.08
N PHE A 198 -3.38 27.48 -5.14
CA PHE A 198 -4.47 27.33 -6.11
C PHE A 198 -4.71 25.83 -6.33
N ASP A 199 -5.82 25.33 -5.84
CA ASP A 199 -6.23 23.93 -5.96
C ASP A 199 -7.71 23.80 -6.34
N GLU A 200 -8.23 22.61 -6.49
CA GLU A 200 -9.65 22.32 -6.78
C GLU A 200 -10.64 23.00 -5.81
N ARG A 201 -10.19 23.37 -4.61
CA ARG A 201 -11.01 23.99 -3.57
C ARG A 201 -11.05 25.52 -3.69
N GLY A 202 -10.31 26.07 -4.65
CA GLY A 202 -10.20 27.51 -4.91
C GLY A 202 -8.90 28.13 -4.42
N HIS A 203 -8.92 29.45 -4.28
CA HIS A 203 -7.73 30.23 -3.91
C HIS A 203 -7.60 30.35 -2.39
N ARG A 204 -6.37 30.17 -1.90
CA ARG A 204 -6.02 30.37 -0.49
C ARG A 204 -4.75 31.19 -0.39
N LYS A 205 -4.61 31.95 0.68
CA LYS A 205 -3.34 32.55 1.02
C LYS A 205 -2.31 31.43 1.22
N ASN A 206 -1.15 31.55 0.61
CA ASN A 206 -0.09 30.57 0.76
C ASN A 206 0.75 30.85 2.00
N ASP A 207 1.04 29.81 2.77
CA ASP A 207 1.84 29.86 3.98
C ASP A 207 3.13 29.00 3.85
N ILE A 208 3.45 28.52 2.63
CA ILE A 208 4.60 27.64 2.39
C ILE A 208 5.67 28.35 1.57
N SER A 209 6.92 28.18 1.99
CA SER A 209 8.13 28.51 1.22
C SER A 209 8.81 27.23 0.73
N TYR A 210 9.20 27.21 -0.52
CA TYR A 210 9.97 26.15 -1.17
C TYR A 210 11.41 26.60 -1.32
N PHE A 211 12.36 25.72 -1.16
CA PHE A 211 13.76 26.09 -1.22
C PHE A 211 14.65 25.05 -1.90
N VAL A 212 15.72 25.51 -2.52
CA VAL A 212 16.87 24.71 -2.93
C VAL A 212 18.12 25.43 -2.47
N TYR A 213 18.89 24.79 -1.58
CA TYR A 213 20.12 25.30 -1.02
C TYR A 213 21.28 24.41 -1.45
N GLY A 214 22.48 24.98 -1.45
CA GLY A 214 23.70 24.21 -1.74
C GLY A 214 24.93 24.78 -1.05
N SER A 215 25.89 23.89 -0.81
CA SER A 215 27.21 24.23 -0.30
C SER A 215 28.29 23.31 -0.89
N SER A 216 29.57 23.74 -0.86
CA SER A 216 30.66 22.76 -0.99
C SER A 216 30.63 21.78 0.17
N GLY A 217 31.30 20.64 0.04
CA GLY A 217 31.39 19.66 1.14
C GLY A 217 32.04 20.17 2.42
N ASN A 218 32.66 21.36 2.37
CA ASN A 218 33.29 22.05 3.48
C ASN A 218 32.45 23.24 4.01
N GLY A 219 31.22 23.41 3.52
CA GLY A 219 30.30 24.45 3.95
C GLY A 219 30.44 25.80 3.26
N GLU A 220 31.29 25.91 2.20
CA GLU A 220 31.45 27.17 1.46
C GLU A 220 30.17 27.48 0.68
N SER A 221 29.77 28.77 0.68
CA SER A 221 28.60 29.24 -0.06
C SER A 221 28.85 29.23 -1.59
N PRO A 222 27.77 29.13 -2.39
CA PRO A 222 27.84 29.26 -3.84
C PRO A 222 28.36 30.62 -4.32
N GLU A 223 28.86 30.66 -5.56
CA GLU A 223 29.35 31.87 -6.19
C GLU A 223 28.21 32.73 -6.81
N SER A 224 27.24 32.08 -7.43
CA SER A 224 26.09 32.74 -8.09
C SER A 224 24.93 31.75 -8.31
N PHE A 225 23.79 32.32 -8.74
CA PHE A 225 22.51 31.63 -8.86
C PHE A 225 21.84 31.87 -10.21
N TYR A 226 21.03 30.90 -10.68
CA TYR A 226 20.12 31.08 -11.81
C TYR A 226 18.70 30.76 -11.30
N PRO A 227 17.97 31.74 -10.71
CA PRO A 227 16.75 31.47 -9.96
C PRO A 227 15.50 31.26 -10.81
N THR A 228 15.57 31.45 -12.12
CA THR A 228 14.44 31.20 -13.04
C THR A 228 14.83 30.22 -14.14
N VAL A 229 13.85 29.45 -14.60
CA VAL A 229 14.04 28.49 -15.70
C VAL A 229 14.60 29.19 -16.92
N GLU A 230 14.08 30.38 -17.27
CA GLU A 230 14.52 31.18 -18.39
C GLU A 230 16.02 31.58 -18.30
N GLN A 231 16.49 31.95 -17.09
CA GLN A 231 17.90 32.25 -16.88
C GLN A 231 18.79 31.03 -16.97
N PHE A 232 18.31 29.86 -16.51
CA PHE A 232 19.09 28.65 -16.49
C PHE A 232 19.18 27.99 -17.86
N ILE A 233 18.02 27.67 -18.48
CA ILE A 233 18.01 26.99 -19.79
C ILE A 233 18.35 27.88 -20.95
N GLY A 234 18.00 29.17 -20.89
CA GLY A 234 18.18 30.14 -21.96
C GLY A 234 17.24 29.97 -23.14
N GLU A 235 17.36 30.88 -24.13
CA GLU A 235 16.60 30.83 -25.38
C GLU A 235 17.04 29.63 -26.24
N GLY A 236 16.13 28.74 -26.57
CA GLY A 236 16.40 27.54 -27.35
C GLY A 236 17.16 26.43 -26.60
N GLY A 237 17.41 26.60 -25.30
CA GLY A 237 17.96 25.55 -24.43
C GLY A 237 16.88 24.67 -23.82
N SER A 238 17.32 23.70 -23.03
CA SER A 238 16.45 22.79 -22.25
C SER A 238 17.16 22.34 -20.99
N PHE A 239 16.47 21.58 -20.12
CA PHE A 239 17.11 20.95 -18.95
C PHE A 239 18.17 19.92 -19.33
N LEU A 240 18.18 19.39 -20.55
CA LEU A 240 19.21 18.48 -21.05
C LEU A 240 20.42 19.19 -21.62
N ILE A 241 20.30 20.47 -21.98
CA ILE A 241 21.38 21.30 -22.53
C ILE A 241 21.18 22.78 -22.10
N PRO A 242 21.33 23.07 -20.78
CA PRO A 242 21.12 24.45 -20.29
C PRO A 242 22.19 25.40 -20.76
N GLU A 243 21.77 26.63 -21.15
CA GLU A 243 22.72 27.67 -21.55
C GLU A 243 23.70 28.02 -20.42
N ALA A 244 23.23 28.15 -19.19
CA ALA A 244 24.05 28.46 -18.02
C ALA A 244 25.15 27.44 -17.74
N VAL A 245 25.00 26.18 -18.15
CA VAL A 245 26.03 25.13 -18.03
C VAL A 245 26.99 25.23 -19.23
N ARG A 246 26.46 25.47 -20.43
CA ARG A 246 27.22 25.45 -21.68
C ARG A 246 28.09 26.67 -21.85
N THR A 247 27.65 27.83 -21.33
CA THR A 247 28.32 29.11 -21.49
C THR A 247 28.80 29.67 -20.14
N GLU A 248 29.53 30.80 -20.19
CA GLU A 248 29.95 31.53 -18.99
C GLU A 248 28.96 32.63 -18.61
N LYS A 249 27.67 32.35 -18.73
CA LYS A 249 26.59 33.29 -18.39
C LYS A 249 26.69 33.73 -16.93
N ALA A 250 26.67 35.05 -16.71
CA ALA A 250 26.64 35.59 -15.36
C ALA A 250 25.37 35.20 -14.62
N GLY A 251 25.52 34.71 -13.40
CA GLY A 251 24.39 34.43 -12.51
C GLY A 251 24.03 35.61 -11.62
N ALA A 252 22.84 35.56 -11.03
CA ALA A 252 22.38 36.45 -9.97
C ALA A 252 23.24 36.30 -8.71
N LYS A 253 23.31 37.38 -7.91
CA LYS A 253 23.96 37.37 -6.60
C LYS A 253 22.98 37.14 -5.47
N ALA A 254 23.47 36.84 -4.30
CA ALA A 254 22.63 36.74 -3.10
C ALA A 254 21.89 38.05 -2.81
N GLY A 255 20.62 37.97 -2.41
CA GLY A 255 19.75 39.11 -2.09
C GLY A 255 18.95 39.67 -3.29
N GLU A 256 19.09 39.09 -4.48
CA GLU A 256 18.28 39.51 -5.64
C GLU A 256 16.89 38.88 -5.60
N LYS A 257 15.89 39.63 -6.10
CA LYS A 257 14.48 39.22 -6.07
C LYS A 257 13.89 39.17 -7.47
N PHE A 258 13.15 38.10 -7.74
CA PHE A 258 12.44 37.86 -8.99
C PHE A 258 10.99 37.50 -8.69
N GLN A 259 10.09 37.74 -9.64
CA GLN A 259 8.67 37.43 -9.44
C GLN A 259 7.98 37.13 -10.76
N GLY A 260 6.92 36.31 -10.67
CA GLY A 260 6.10 36.00 -11.83
C GLY A 260 6.81 35.12 -12.87
N LYS A 261 7.73 34.26 -12.45
CA LYS A 261 8.51 33.38 -13.32
C LYS A 261 8.47 31.96 -12.83
N GLU A 262 8.68 31.00 -13.73
CA GLU A 262 9.00 29.62 -13.39
C GLU A 262 10.34 29.57 -12.66
N ALA A 263 10.36 28.91 -11.50
CA ALA A 263 11.53 28.89 -10.62
C ALA A 263 12.38 27.64 -10.84
N VAL A 264 13.68 27.80 -10.63
CA VAL A 264 14.64 26.70 -10.54
C VAL A 264 15.69 27.02 -9.49
N GLY A 265 16.02 26.08 -8.66
CA GLY A 265 17.14 26.14 -7.72
C GLY A 265 18.45 25.76 -8.42
N ALA A 266 18.90 26.61 -9.36
CA ALA A 266 20.16 26.37 -10.04
C ALA A 266 21.28 27.19 -9.40
N ILE A 267 22.32 26.50 -8.96
CA ILE A 267 23.37 27.00 -8.05
C ILE A 267 24.73 26.73 -8.68
N LYS A 268 25.50 27.78 -8.95
CA LYS A 268 26.89 27.70 -9.43
C LYS A 268 27.86 27.83 -8.25
N PHE A 269 28.70 26.85 -8.07
CA PHE A 269 29.79 26.87 -7.09
C PHE A 269 31.06 27.47 -7.70
N ALA A 270 32.03 27.81 -6.86
CA ALA A 270 33.31 28.30 -7.29
C ALA A 270 34.06 27.27 -8.17
N ASN A 271 34.76 27.74 -9.19
CA ASN A 271 35.61 26.89 -10.02
C ASN A 271 36.59 26.13 -9.15
N ARG A 272 36.83 24.85 -9.50
CA ARG A 272 37.73 23.99 -8.74
C ARG A 272 38.67 23.24 -9.68
N ILE A 273 39.95 23.27 -9.34
CA ILE A 273 40.96 22.41 -9.95
C ILE A 273 41.01 21.11 -9.13
N ILE A 274 40.70 19.98 -9.77
CA ILE A 274 40.75 18.65 -9.18
C ILE A 274 42.01 17.94 -9.66
N LYS A 275 42.89 17.59 -8.73
CA LYS A 275 44.11 16.82 -8.99
C LYS A 275 43.80 15.36 -9.36
N PRO A 276 44.71 14.61 -9.98
CA PRO A 276 44.56 13.17 -10.11
C PRO A 276 44.21 12.49 -8.81
N LEU A 277 43.17 11.64 -8.83
CA LEU A 277 42.62 10.91 -7.71
C LEU A 277 42.02 11.77 -6.56
N GLU A 278 41.95 13.09 -6.72
CA GLU A 278 41.28 13.96 -5.77
C GLU A 278 39.76 13.85 -5.92
N THR A 279 39.06 13.83 -4.79
CA THR A 279 37.60 13.89 -4.73
C THR A 279 37.17 15.24 -4.16
N VAL A 280 36.19 15.88 -4.79
CA VAL A 280 35.51 17.08 -4.32
C VAL A 280 34.03 16.81 -4.10
N SER A 281 33.43 17.43 -3.08
CA SER A 281 32.05 17.15 -2.69
C SER A 281 31.19 18.39 -2.71
N TYR A 282 29.90 18.21 -3.03
CA TYR A 282 28.87 19.24 -3.03
C TYR A 282 27.60 18.68 -2.40
N ILE A 283 26.87 19.53 -1.73
CA ILE A 283 25.63 19.19 -1.04
C ILE A 283 24.52 20.04 -1.65
N MET A 284 23.44 19.43 -2.09
CA MET A 284 22.20 20.08 -2.50
C MET A 284 21.10 19.67 -1.53
N LEU A 285 20.34 20.63 -1.04
CA LEU A 285 19.24 20.47 -0.10
C LEU A 285 17.98 21.04 -0.75
N ALA A 286 16.92 20.24 -0.87
CA ALA A 286 15.68 20.69 -1.49
C ALA A 286 14.49 20.36 -0.58
N GLY A 287 13.63 21.32 -0.30
CA GLY A 287 12.55 21.12 0.65
C GLY A 287 11.50 22.23 0.62
N LEU A 288 10.61 22.13 1.56
CA LEU A 288 9.59 23.14 1.79
C LEU A 288 9.32 23.26 3.30
N THR A 289 8.92 24.44 3.73
CA THR A 289 8.64 24.73 5.12
C THR A 289 7.57 25.83 5.23
N GLU A 290 7.04 26.04 6.43
CA GLU A 290 6.20 27.20 6.66
C GLU A 290 6.97 28.50 6.41
N LYS A 291 6.31 29.48 5.81
CA LYS A 291 6.88 30.76 5.36
C LYS A 291 7.61 31.53 6.48
N GLU A 292 7.21 31.31 7.72
CA GLU A 292 7.78 32.03 8.88
C GLU A 292 9.07 31.39 9.40
N ASN A 293 9.40 30.20 8.93
CA ASN A 293 10.60 29.49 9.35
C ASN A 293 11.87 30.01 8.66
N ASP A 294 12.95 30.04 9.38
CA ASP A 294 14.27 30.37 8.83
C ASP A 294 14.90 29.15 8.14
N VAL A 295 14.82 29.12 6.81
CA VAL A 295 15.40 28.08 5.97
C VAL A 295 16.90 27.91 6.23
N ASN A 296 17.61 29.00 6.48
CA ASN A 296 19.04 28.97 6.73
C ASN A 296 19.38 28.24 8.05
N ALA A 297 18.54 28.40 9.09
CA ALA A 297 18.66 27.65 10.33
C ALA A 297 18.37 26.15 10.15
N ILE A 298 17.31 25.81 9.37
CA ILE A 298 16.92 24.41 9.10
C ILE A 298 18.03 23.68 8.33
N THR A 299 18.60 24.32 7.30
CA THR A 299 19.62 23.72 6.43
C THR A 299 21.03 23.75 7.02
N GLY A 300 21.26 24.59 8.04
CA GLY A 300 22.58 24.90 8.57
C GLY A 300 23.38 23.69 9.05
N ARG A 301 22.73 22.71 9.60
CA ARG A 301 23.35 21.46 10.11
C ARG A 301 23.78 20.47 9.01
N TYR A 302 23.41 20.69 7.76
CA TYR A 302 23.72 19.78 6.64
C TYR A 302 24.72 20.40 5.65
N ARG A 303 25.64 21.24 6.13
CA ARG A 303 26.62 21.92 5.27
C ARG A 303 27.98 21.24 5.17
N SER A 304 28.19 20.15 5.91
CA SER A 304 29.40 19.35 5.79
C SER A 304 29.07 17.90 5.40
N VAL A 305 29.99 17.29 4.65
CA VAL A 305 29.87 15.86 4.23
C VAL A 305 29.74 14.95 5.44
N LEU A 306 30.41 15.26 6.57
CA LEU A 306 30.36 14.45 7.77
C LEU A 306 28.93 14.39 8.33
N GLU A 307 28.32 15.55 8.53
CA GLU A 307 26.94 15.67 9.07
C GLU A 307 25.91 14.99 8.14
N VAL A 308 26.06 15.15 6.83
CA VAL A 308 25.20 14.47 5.85
C VAL A 308 25.34 12.94 5.91
N LYS A 309 26.56 12.42 6.06
CA LYS A 309 26.81 10.98 6.19
C LYS A 309 26.32 10.41 7.54
N GLU A 310 26.39 11.19 8.61
CA GLU A 310 25.82 10.81 9.91
C GLU A 310 24.29 10.73 9.85
N GLU A 311 23.64 11.71 9.20
CA GLU A 311 22.19 11.66 8.98
C GLU A 311 21.78 10.47 8.10
N LEU A 312 22.51 10.20 7.01
CA LEU A 312 22.27 9.03 6.16
C LEU A 312 22.33 7.72 6.97
N ASN A 313 23.32 7.58 7.85
CA ASN A 313 23.44 6.40 8.70
C ASN A 313 22.27 6.29 9.67
N THR A 314 21.78 7.42 10.20
CA THR A 314 20.60 7.48 11.06
C THR A 314 19.35 7.04 10.27
N VAL A 315 19.17 7.56 9.05
CA VAL A 315 18.07 7.19 8.15
C VAL A 315 18.11 5.69 7.83
N LYS A 316 19.28 5.17 7.43
CA LYS A 316 19.46 3.74 7.12
C LYS A 316 19.07 2.86 8.32
N LYS A 317 19.62 3.16 9.49
CA LYS A 317 19.36 2.41 10.71
C LYS A 317 17.87 2.45 11.06
N HIS A 318 17.26 3.63 11.03
CA HIS A 318 15.87 3.82 11.38
C HIS A 318 14.94 2.95 10.52
N TRP A 319 15.12 2.96 9.19
CA TRP A 319 14.24 2.20 8.30
C TRP A 319 14.49 0.69 8.36
N ILE A 320 15.71 0.26 8.64
CA ILE A 320 16.02 -1.16 8.90
C ILE A 320 15.30 -1.61 10.18
N ASP A 321 15.41 -0.84 11.25
CA ASP A 321 14.79 -1.16 12.55
C ASP A 321 13.25 -1.07 12.47
N LYS A 322 12.70 -0.19 11.63
CA LYS A 322 11.26 -0.03 11.43
C LYS A 322 10.60 -1.24 10.77
N VAL A 323 11.30 -1.91 9.86
CA VAL A 323 10.88 -3.18 9.31
C VAL A 323 11.34 -4.30 10.23
N ASN A 324 10.61 -4.51 11.33
CA ASN A 324 10.97 -5.39 12.44
C ASN A 324 10.62 -6.87 12.21
N ILE A 325 10.41 -7.27 10.95
CA ILE A 325 10.15 -8.65 10.55
C ILE A 325 11.28 -9.12 9.65
N ASP A 326 11.90 -10.24 10.02
CA ASP A 326 12.96 -10.88 9.23
C ASP A 326 12.66 -12.37 9.04
N PHE A 327 12.83 -12.86 7.81
CA PHE A 327 12.71 -14.27 7.45
C PHE A 327 14.06 -14.85 7.13
N GLU A 328 14.29 -16.10 7.52
CA GLU A 328 15.41 -16.93 7.10
C GLU A 328 14.85 -18.24 6.53
N THR A 329 14.67 -18.27 5.19
CA THR A 329 14.11 -19.40 4.44
C THR A 329 15.21 -20.32 3.87
N GLY A 330 16.47 -20.06 4.22
CA GLY A 330 17.61 -20.74 3.59
C GLY A 330 17.98 -20.23 2.20
N ASN A 331 17.25 -19.27 1.66
CA ASN A 331 17.52 -18.58 0.40
C ASN A 331 17.67 -17.07 0.64
N ALA A 332 18.91 -16.61 0.78
CA ALA A 332 19.20 -15.21 1.07
C ALA A 332 18.61 -14.19 0.08
N LYS A 333 18.40 -14.58 -1.18
CA LYS A 333 17.75 -13.71 -2.18
C LYS A 333 16.26 -13.56 -1.85
N GLU A 334 15.57 -14.65 -1.53
CA GLU A 334 14.16 -14.61 -1.11
C GLU A 334 14.00 -13.82 0.19
N ASP A 335 14.87 -14.04 1.18
CA ASP A 335 14.83 -13.33 2.46
C ASP A 335 14.93 -11.81 2.28
N ASN A 336 15.82 -11.35 1.40
CA ASN A 336 15.94 -9.93 1.07
C ASN A 336 14.73 -9.38 0.29
N TYR A 337 14.10 -10.16 -0.60
CA TYR A 337 12.84 -9.78 -1.24
C TYR A 337 11.70 -9.68 -0.22
N LEU A 338 11.61 -10.62 0.71
CA LEU A 338 10.62 -10.58 1.80
C LEU A 338 10.80 -9.34 2.69
N LYS A 339 12.04 -8.89 2.92
CA LYS A 339 12.31 -7.62 3.62
C LYS A 339 11.68 -6.43 2.90
N TRP A 340 11.80 -6.36 1.57
CA TRP A 340 11.15 -5.32 0.77
C TRP A 340 9.62 -5.44 0.76
N ILE A 341 9.08 -6.66 0.72
CA ILE A 341 7.64 -6.89 0.82
C ILE A 341 7.12 -6.40 2.18
N CYS A 342 7.83 -6.67 3.27
CA CYS A 342 7.49 -6.14 4.60
C CYS A 342 7.61 -4.62 4.70
N PHE A 343 8.44 -3.99 3.87
CA PHE A 343 8.56 -2.54 3.80
C PHE A 343 7.38 -1.86 3.08
N GLN A 344 6.76 -2.52 2.12
CA GLN A 344 5.68 -1.93 1.31
C GLN A 344 4.44 -1.46 2.13
N PRO A 345 3.97 -2.15 3.18
CA PRO A 345 2.92 -1.62 4.06
C PRO A 345 3.27 -0.29 4.73
N ILE A 346 4.53 -0.10 5.10
CA ILE A 346 5.04 1.17 5.63
C ILE A 346 4.98 2.26 4.56
N LEU A 347 5.37 1.94 3.32
CA LEU A 347 5.25 2.86 2.19
C LEU A 347 3.79 3.27 1.95
N ARG A 348 2.85 2.32 2.02
CA ARG A 348 1.42 2.63 1.90
C ARG A 348 0.95 3.56 3.01
N ARG A 349 1.41 3.38 4.24
CA ARG A 349 1.11 4.30 5.34
C ARG A 349 1.60 5.72 5.06
N ILE A 350 2.80 5.87 4.50
CA ILE A 350 3.42 7.18 4.24
C ILE A 350 2.83 7.84 2.98
N TYR A 351 2.76 7.11 1.87
CA TYR A 351 2.42 7.65 0.55
C TYR A 351 0.92 7.61 0.25
N GLY A 352 0.17 6.69 0.83
CA GLY A 352 -1.22 6.45 0.49
C GLY A 352 -1.42 5.14 -0.27
N CYS A 353 -2.64 4.94 -0.76
CA CYS A 353 -3.06 3.69 -1.37
C CYS A 353 -3.26 3.78 -2.90
N SER A 354 -2.66 4.76 -3.54
CA SER A 354 -2.66 4.93 -4.99
C SER A 354 -1.24 5.10 -5.52
N PHE A 355 -1.07 5.47 -6.77
CA PHE A 355 0.20 5.48 -7.50
C PHE A 355 0.69 6.90 -7.76
N LEU A 356 1.92 7.03 -8.25
CA LEU A 356 2.44 8.31 -8.70
C LEU A 356 1.54 8.98 -9.75
N PRO A 357 1.33 10.28 -9.68
CA PRO A 357 1.68 11.22 -8.61
C PRO A 357 0.62 11.31 -7.51
N HIS A 358 -0.53 10.71 -7.74
CA HIS A 358 -1.72 10.82 -6.90
C HIS A 358 -1.78 9.65 -5.92
N HIS A 359 -0.89 9.65 -4.92
CA HIS A 359 -0.79 8.59 -3.91
C HIS A 359 -2.01 8.52 -2.98
N ASP A 360 -2.64 9.64 -2.74
CA ASP A 360 -3.94 9.76 -2.09
C ASP A 360 -4.98 10.27 -3.08
N TYR A 361 -6.25 10.21 -2.73
CA TYR A 361 -7.33 10.52 -3.65
C TYR A 361 -7.57 12.03 -3.90
N GLY A 362 -6.52 12.82 -4.04
CA GLY A 362 -6.60 14.23 -4.43
C GLY A 362 -7.25 15.19 -3.42
N LYS A 363 -8.17 14.70 -2.60
CA LYS A 363 -8.85 15.48 -1.54
C LYS A 363 -8.29 15.24 -0.15
N GLY A 364 -7.24 14.43 -0.05
CA GLY A 364 -6.70 13.93 1.19
C GLY A 364 -7.53 12.77 1.75
N GLY A 365 -6.91 11.93 2.57
CA GLY A 365 -7.52 10.74 3.15
C GLY A 365 -7.20 9.45 2.41
N ARG A 366 -7.80 8.36 2.89
CA ARG A 366 -7.55 6.99 2.42
C ARG A 366 -8.84 6.34 1.96
N GLY A 367 -8.75 5.46 0.97
CA GLY A 367 -9.85 4.56 0.63
C GLY A 367 -10.25 3.73 1.84
N TRP A 368 -11.55 3.57 2.06
CA TRP A 368 -12.09 2.81 3.19
C TRP A 368 -11.54 1.40 3.26
N ARG A 369 -11.69 0.62 2.20
CA ARG A 369 -11.18 -0.75 2.06
C ARG A 369 -9.69 -0.83 2.31
N ASP A 370 -8.95 0.10 1.71
CA ASP A 370 -7.49 0.12 1.74
C ASP A 370 -6.96 0.29 3.16
N LEU A 371 -7.51 1.24 3.93
CA LEU A 371 -7.03 1.49 5.29
C LEU A 371 -7.27 0.31 6.22
N TRP A 372 -8.45 -0.33 6.14
CA TRP A 372 -8.74 -1.51 6.95
C TRP A 372 -7.79 -2.67 6.63
N GLN A 373 -7.49 -2.90 5.37
CA GLN A 373 -6.56 -3.96 4.97
C GLN A 373 -5.09 -3.60 5.27
N ASP A 374 -4.70 -2.33 5.18
CA ASP A 374 -3.37 -1.89 5.59
C ASP A 374 -3.13 -2.13 7.08
N CYS A 375 -4.16 -1.98 7.92
CA CYS A 375 -4.09 -2.32 9.35
C CYS A 375 -3.78 -3.80 9.62
N LEU A 376 -4.07 -4.73 8.70
CA LEU A 376 -3.69 -6.14 8.87
C LEU A 376 -2.18 -6.32 8.97
N ALA A 377 -1.42 -5.58 8.17
CA ALA A 377 0.03 -5.59 8.24
C ALA A 377 0.55 -4.81 9.46
N LEU A 378 -0.03 -3.64 9.74
CA LEU A 378 0.39 -2.81 10.89
C LEU A 378 0.19 -3.52 12.24
N LEU A 379 -0.84 -4.36 12.36
CA LEU A 379 -1.06 -5.17 13.56
C LEU A 379 0.09 -6.14 13.86
N LEU A 380 0.86 -6.53 12.84
CA LEU A 380 2.00 -7.44 12.96
C LEU A 380 3.34 -6.71 13.08
N MET A 381 3.40 -5.40 12.79
CA MET A 381 4.64 -4.62 12.76
C MET A 381 4.64 -3.43 13.72
N GLU A 382 3.55 -2.67 13.79
CA GLU A 382 3.44 -1.42 14.54
C GLU A 382 2.00 -1.22 15.08
N PRO A 383 1.58 -2.05 16.05
CA PRO A 383 0.18 -2.12 16.50
C PRO A 383 -0.29 -0.95 17.37
N SER A 384 0.60 -0.07 17.82
CA SER A 384 0.36 0.91 18.89
C SER A 384 -0.87 1.82 18.68
N ASP A 385 -1.14 2.23 17.45
CA ASP A 385 -2.26 3.13 17.11
C ASP A 385 -3.51 2.41 16.57
N VAL A 386 -3.43 1.11 16.30
CA VAL A 386 -4.49 0.39 15.57
C VAL A 386 -5.80 0.34 16.37
N ARG A 387 -5.76 0.19 17.70
CA ARG A 387 -6.97 0.23 18.53
C ARG A 387 -7.74 1.54 18.33
N ARG A 388 -7.05 2.66 18.41
CA ARG A 388 -7.66 3.99 18.24
C ARG A 388 -8.20 4.17 16.82
N MET A 389 -7.48 3.68 15.82
CA MET A 389 -7.93 3.70 14.43
C MET A 389 -9.22 2.88 14.23
N ILE A 390 -9.29 1.68 14.80
CA ILE A 390 -10.49 0.83 14.76
C ILE A 390 -11.70 1.59 15.30
N VAL A 391 -11.63 2.07 16.55
CA VAL A 391 -12.76 2.76 17.20
C VAL A 391 -13.17 4.02 16.42
N ASN A 392 -12.19 4.83 16.00
CA ASN A 392 -12.48 6.06 15.26
C ASN A 392 -13.12 5.77 13.89
N ASN A 393 -12.61 4.77 13.18
CA ASN A 393 -13.03 4.50 11.80
C ASN A 393 -14.42 3.87 11.72
N TYR A 394 -14.87 3.15 12.74
CA TYR A 394 -16.29 2.76 12.81
C TYR A 394 -17.24 3.95 12.79
N GLY A 395 -16.81 5.12 13.24
CA GLY A 395 -17.59 6.36 13.12
C GLY A 395 -17.91 6.79 11.68
N GLY A 396 -17.29 6.16 10.67
CA GLY A 396 -17.60 6.33 9.24
C GLY A 396 -18.70 5.41 8.70
N VAL A 397 -19.21 4.48 9.50
CA VAL A 397 -20.33 3.60 9.16
C VAL A 397 -21.62 4.38 9.25
N ARG A 398 -22.50 4.24 8.25
CA ARG A 398 -23.90 4.75 8.31
C ARG A 398 -24.80 3.77 9.02
N ILE A 399 -25.85 4.28 9.58
CA ILE A 399 -26.83 3.45 10.32
C ILE A 399 -27.56 2.42 9.43
N ASP A 400 -27.54 2.58 8.12
CA ASP A 400 -28.06 1.59 7.14
C ASP A 400 -27.04 0.50 6.74
N GLY A 401 -25.89 0.45 7.42
CA GLY A 401 -24.82 -0.53 7.19
C GLY A 401 -23.90 -0.20 6.04
N THR A 402 -24.10 0.92 5.33
CA THR A 402 -23.13 1.46 4.37
C THR A 402 -22.08 2.31 5.09
N ASN A 403 -21.17 2.93 4.39
CA ASN A 403 -20.13 3.77 5.00
C ASN A 403 -19.71 4.92 4.07
N ALA A 404 -19.00 5.89 4.62
CA ALA A 404 -18.23 6.83 3.84
C ALA A 404 -17.13 6.11 3.07
N THR A 405 -16.82 6.51 1.83
CA THR A 405 -15.85 5.81 1.00
C THR A 405 -14.41 6.23 1.27
N ILE A 406 -14.21 7.39 1.89
CA ILE A 406 -12.88 7.92 2.20
C ILE A 406 -12.80 8.28 3.69
N ILE A 407 -11.73 7.82 4.33
CA ILE A 407 -11.34 8.23 5.68
C ILE A 407 -10.41 9.44 5.53
N GLY A 408 -10.76 10.55 6.16
CA GLY A 408 -10.04 11.81 6.06
C GLY A 408 -8.71 11.82 6.81
N ASN A 409 -8.02 12.95 6.79
CA ASN A 409 -6.70 13.10 7.41
C ASN A 409 -6.78 13.21 8.93
N GLU A 410 -7.88 13.77 9.45
CA GLU A 410 -8.07 13.92 10.89
C GLU A 410 -8.88 12.74 11.46
N PRO A 411 -8.60 12.30 12.69
CA PRO A 411 -9.37 11.26 13.34
C PRO A 411 -10.88 11.59 13.40
N GLY A 412 -11.72 10.69 12.86
CA GLY A 412 -13.17 10.89 12.79
C GLY A 412 -13.64 11.79 11.64
N GLU A 413 -12.75 12.18 10.74
CA GLU A 413 -13.09 12.85 9.50
C GLU A 413 -13.43 11.82 8.41
N PHE A 414 -14.60 11.99 7.78
CA PHE A 414 -15.05 11.10 6.70
C PHE A 414 -15.57 11.91 5.54
N ILE A 415 -15.31 11.41 4.32
CA ILE A 415 -15.78 12.02 3.07
C ILE A 415 -16.66 10.98 2.37
N ALA A 416 -17.85 11.38 2.01
CA ALA A 416 -18.87 10.47 1.44
C ALA A 416 -18.36 9.78 0.16
N ASP A 417 -17.85 10.58 -0.79
CA ASP A 417 -17.14 10.15 -1.99
C ASP A 417 -16.39 11.31 -2.62
N ARG A 418 -15.44 11.03 -3.52
CA ARG A 418 -14.60 12.01 -4.24
C ARG A 418 -15.38 13.12 -4.93
N ASN A 419 -16.49 12.79 -5.56
CA ASN A 419 -17.24 13.66 -6.45
C ASN A 419 -18.67 13.92 -5.95
N ASN A 420 -18.95 13.71 -4.65
CA ASN A 420 -20.30 13.69 -4.09
C ASN A 420 -21.25 12.72 -4.83
N ILE A 421 -20.69 11.71 -5.50
CA ILE A 421 -21.45 10.63 -6.12
C ILE A 421 -21.64 9.55 -5.05
N THR A 422 -22.88 9.23 -4.81
CA THR A 422 -23.22 8.11 -3.94
C THR A 422 -22.76 6.81 -4.58
N ARG A 423 -21.77 6.16 -3.96
CA ARG A 423 -21.39 4.78 -4.31
C ARG A 423 -21.51 3.91 -3.08
N VAL A 424 -22.24 2.81 -3.21
CA VAL A 424 -22.23 1.74 -2.23
C VAL A 424 -21.30 0.66 -2.77
N TRP A 425 -20.22 0.45 -2.06
CA TRP A 425 -19.27 -0.61 -2.31
C TRP A 425 -19.66 -1.78 -1.41
N MET A 426 -20.11 -2.87 -1.99
CA MET A 426 -20.73 -3.92 -1.21
C MET A 426 -19.75 -4.67 -0.30
N ASP A 427 -18.47 -4.66 -0.63
CA ASP A 427 -17.41 -5.28 0.18
C ASP A 427 -16.97 -4.42 1.38
N HIS A 428 -17.28 -3.14 1.40
CA HIS A 428 -16.77 -2.20 2.41
C HIS A 428 -17.18 -2.55 3.84
N ALA A 429 -18.33 -3.18 4.05
CA ALA A 429 -18.79 -3.61 5.36
C ALA A 429 -18.13 -4.92 5.85
N PHE A 430 -17.42 -5.62 4.97
CA PHE A 430 -16.72 -6.86 5.29
C PHE A 430 -15.39 -6.62 6.03
N TRP A 431 -14.55 -5.70 5.53
CA TRP A 431 -13.18 -5.50 5.97
C TRP A 431 -13.01 -5.01 7.41
N PRO A 432 -13.89 -4.13 7.96
CA PRO A 432 -13.76 -3.66 9.33
C PRO A 432 -13.71 -4.78 10.37
N PHE A 433 -14.57 -5.80 10.23
CA PHE A 433 -14.56 -6.91 11.16
C PHE A 433 -13.34 -7.81 10.99
N VAL A 434 -12.88 -8.07 9.77
CA VAL A 434 -11.64 -8.85 9.51
C VAL A 434 -10.46 -8.24 10.27
N THR A 435 -10.29 -6.92 10.21
CA THR A 435 -9.24 -6.21 10.94
C THR A 435 -9.47 -6.22 12.45
N THR A 436 -10.70 -5.98 12.90
CA THR A 436 -11.04 -5.99 14.33
C THR A 436 -10.82 -7.37 14.95
N LYS A 437 -11.16 -8.44 14.22
CA LYS A 437 -10.90 -9.81 14.65
C LYS A 437 -9.41 -10.07 14.81
N LEU A 438 -8.59 -9.70 13.82
CA LEU A 438 -7.14 -9.86 13.92
C LEU A 438 -6.57 -9.08 15.11
N TYR A 439 -7.08 -7.85 15.36
CA TYR A 439 -6.69 -7.08 16.53
C TYR A 439 -7.01 -7.81 17.84
N ILE A 440 -8.23 -8.32 17.98
CA ILE A 440 -8.65 -9.09 19.18
C ILE A 440 -7.82 -10.36 19.35
N ASP A 441 -7.56 -11.07 18.25
CA ASP A 441 -6.77 -12.30 18.29
C ASP A 441 -5.32 -12.01 18.70
N GLN A 442 -4.71 -10.94 18.20
CA GLN A 442 -3.33 -10.56 18.55
C GLN A 442 -3.19 -10.03 19.98
N THR A 443 -4.16 -9.28 20.48
CA THR A 443 -4.02 -8.55 21.75
C THR A 443 -4.80 -9.17 22.91
N GLY A 444 -5.87 -9.91 22.62
CA GLY A 444 -6.84 -10.37 23.62
C GLY A 444 -7.72 -9.23 24.20
N ASP A 445 -7.72 -8.05 23.56
CA ASP A 445 -8.54 -6.91 23.97
C ASP A 445 -9.96 -7.03 23.37
N THR A 446 -10.83 -7.73 24.09
CA THR A 446 -12.24 -7.85 23.72
C THR A 446 -13.05 -6.61 24.06
N ASP A 447 -12.54 -5.71 24.91
CA ASP A 447 -13.24 -4.52 25.37
C ASP A 447 -13.41 -3.51 24.23
N VAL A 448 -12.58 -3.58 23.19
CA VAL A 448 -12.73 -2.77 21.97
C VAL A 448 -14.13 -2.89 21.35
N LEU A 449 -14.78 -4.06 21.48
CA LEU A 449 -16.14 -4.29 20.98
C LEU A 449 -17.21 -3.45 21.69
N PHE A 450 -16.95 -3.02 22.91
CA PHE A 450 -17.88 -2.24 23.73
C PHE A 450 -17.57 -0.74 23.75
N GLU A 451 -16.51 -0.31 23.06
CA GLU A 451 -16.23 1.11 22.87
C GLU A 451 -17.34 1.76 22.05
N HIS A 452 -17.69 2.99 22.44
CA HIS A 452 -18.75 3.74 21.78
C HIS A 452 -18.18 4.73 20.76
N THR A 453 -18.79 4.74 19.57
CA THR A 453 -18.48 5.73 18.53
C THR A 453 -19.75 6.18 17.82
N THR A 454 -19.66 7.24 17.02
CA THR A 454 -20.81 7.82 16.31
C THR A 454 -21.06 7.08 15.00
N TYR A 455 -22.21 7.29 14.37
CA TYR A 455 -22.47 6.87 12.99
C TYR A 455 -22.37 8.07 12.05
N PHE A 456 -21.79 7.83 10.88
CA PHE A 456 -21.72 8.83 9.82
C PHE A 456 -23.11 9.11 9.23
N LYS A 457 -23.39 10.36 8.96
CA LYS A 457 -24.64 10.79 8.34
C LYS A 457 -24.36 11.82 7.25
N ASP A 458 -24.91 11.58 6.11
CA ASP A 458 -25.02 12.52 5.01
C ASP A 458 -26.42 12.44 4.39
N TYR A 459 -26.58 12.97 3.24
CA TYR A 459 -27.86 13.02 2.58
C TYR A 459 -28.28 11.68 1.92
N GLN A 460 -27.37 10.70 1.85
CA GLN A 460 -27.71 9.36 1.38
C GLN A 460 -28.58 8.59 2.37
N SER A 461 -29.51 7.81 1.84
CA SER A 461 -30.34 6.89 2.60
C SER A 461 -30.67 5.61 1.84
N MET A 462 -31.29 4.66 2.48
CA MET A 462 -31.74 3.39 1.89
C MET A 462 -30.64 2.68 1.11
N ARG A 463 -29.45 2.59 1.69
CA ARG A 463 -28.26 1.97 1.08
C ARG A 463 -27.94 2.55 -0.31
N GLY A 464 -28.00 3.88 -0.41
CA GLY A 464 -27.65 4.61 -1.63
C GLY A 464 -28.73 4.67 -2.71
N THR A 465 -29.91 4.09 -2.48
CA THR A 465 -31.02 4.10 -3.46
C THR A 465 -31.94 5.31 -3.32
N SER A 466 -31.82 6.09 -2.23
CA SER A 466 -32.65 7.24 -1.96
C SER A 466 -31.87 8.34 -1.23
N HIS A 467 -32.52 9.47 -1.01
CA HIS A 467 -31.98 10.61 -0.31
C HIS A 467 -32.86 10.99 0.88
N ASP A 468 -32.22 11.36 1.98
CA ASP A 468 -32.90 11.88 3.16
C ASP A 468 -33.20 13.37 2.95
N GLU A 469 -34.43 13.70 2.53
CA GLU A 469 -34.88 15.06 2.28
C GLU A 469 -34.89 15.97 3.53
N ALA A 470 -34.84 15.39 4.72
CA ALA A 470 -34.76 16.15 5.96
C ALA A 470 -33.32 16.50 6.35
N TRP A 471 -32.33 15.86 5.75
CA TRP A 471 -30.93 16.15 6.02
C TRP A 471 -30.48 17.44 5.31
N ASN A 472 -29.67 18.22 5.99
CA ASN A 472 -28.94 19.36 5.42
C ASN A 472 -27.61 19.59 6.16
N THR A 473 -26.78 20.50 5.67
CA THR A 473 -25.45 20.74 6.25
C THR A 473 -25.51 21.23 7.71
N THR A 474 -26.60 21.83 8.18
CA THR A 474 -26.75 22.23 9.58
C THR A 474 -27.07 21.06 10.51
N TYR A 475 -27.56 19.95 9.96
CA TYR A 475 -27.71 18.69 10.70
C TYR A 475 -26.33 18.15 11.10
N GLY A 476 -25.34 18.34 10.23
CA GLY A 476 -24.01 17.82 10.40
C GLY A 476 -23.88 16.39 9.87
N ASN A 477 -22.74 15.78 10.14
CA ASN A 477 -22.36 14.48 9.59
C ASN A 477 -22.41 13.33 10.60
N LYS A 478 -23.18 13.48 11.68
CA LYS A 478 -23.37 12.45 12.71
C LYS A 478 -24.85 12.14 12.88
N GLN A 479 -25.18 10.85 12.94
CA GLN A 479 -26.53 10.36 13.18
C GLN A 479 -27.07 10.88 14.50
N ARG A 480 -28.35 11.25 14.53
CA ARG A 480 -29.04 11.77 15.71
C ARG A 480 -30.20 10.88 16.11
N THR A 481 -30.59 10.99 17.39
CA THR A 481 -31.81 10.43 17.93
C THR A 481 -33.01 11.35 17.63
N ALA A 482 -34.21 10.82 17.76
CA ALA A 482 -35.45 11.61 17.69
C ALA A 482 -35.48 12.77 18.68
N GLY A 483 -34.75 12.69 19.79
CA GLY A 483 -34.54 13.78 20.74
C GLY A 483 -33.50 14.83 20.31
N GLY A 484 -32.90 14.71 19.11
CA GLY A 484 -31.91 15.64 18.55
C GLY A 484 -30.50 15.49 19.07
N GLN A 485 -30.23 14.52 19.94
CA GLN A 485 -28.89 14.22 20.45
C GLN A 485 -28.13 13.37 19.46
N ILE A 486 -26.77 13.47 19.44
CA ILE A 486 -25.94 12.57 18.66
C ILE A 486 -26.10 11.15 19.22
N TYR A 487 -26.34 10.18 18.34
CA TYR A 487 -26.41 8.77 18.71
C TYR A 487 -25.01 8.16 18.74
N PHE A 488 -24.75 7.33 19.75
CA PHE A 488 -23.52 6.55 19.92
C PHE A 488 -23.89 5.08 20.06
N GLY A 489 -23.33 4.24 19.20
CA GLY A 489 -23.41 2.80 19.33
C GLY A 489 -22.06 2.19 19.67
N THR A 490 -22.05 0.95 20.12
CA THR A 490 -20.80 0.20 20.34
C THR A 490 -20.17 -0.20 19.01
N VAL A 491 -18.85 -0.46 19.00
CA VAL A 491 -18.16 -1.08 17.85
C VAL A 491 -18.88 -2.36 17.42
N LEU A 492 -19.29 -3.19 18.36
CA LEU A 492 -20.05 -4.41 18.08
C LEU A 492 -21.37 -4.12 17.37
N GLU A 493 -22.09 -3.07 17.77
CA GLU A 493 -23.35 -2.67 17.12
C GLU A 493 -23.09 -2.29 15.65
N HIS A 494 -22.02 -1.53 15.37
CA HIS A 494 -21.62 -1.20 14.00
C HIS A 494 -21.32 -2.45 13.17
N ILE A 495 -20.58 -3.42 13.75
CA ILE A 495 -20.28 -4.70 13.10
C ILE A 495 -21.57 -5.46 12.76
N LEU A 496 -22.49 -5.55 13.72
CA LEU A 496 -23.76 -6.26 13.52
C LEU A 496 -24.61 -5.58 12.43
N ILE A 497 -24.75 -4.25 12.47
CA ILE A 497 -25.50 -3.50 11.47
C ILE A 497 -24.90 -3.70 10.07
N GLN A 498 -23.58 -3.57 9.92
CA GLN A 498 -22.93 -3.76 8.63
C GLN A 498 -23.19 -5.16 8.04
N ASN A 499 -22.97 -6.20 8.81
CA ASN A 499 -23.06 -7.58 8.33
C ASN A 499 -24.50 -8.06 8.17
N LEU A 500 -25.40 -7.65 9.05
CA LEU A 500 -26.82 -8.01 8.96
C LEU A 500 -27.54 -7.26 7.83
N CYS A 501 -27.28 -5.97 7.64
CA CYS A 501 -27.82 -5.26 6.50
C CYS A 501 -27.38 -5.88 5.18
N ALA A 502 -26.13 -6.31 5.06
CA ALA A 502 -25.62 -7.00 3.89
C ALA A 502 -26.36 -8.32 3.62
N PHE A 503 -26.67 -9.11 4.66
CA PHE A 503 -27.46 -10.36 4.54
C PHE A 503 -28.85 -10.16 3.89
N TYR A 504 -29.48 -9.01 4.14
CA TYR A 504 -30.80 -8.70 3.60
C TYR A 504 -30.77 -7.96 2.25
N ASP A 505 -29.61 -7.44 1.84
CA ASP A 505 -29.46 -6.67 0.62
C ASP A 505 -29.12 -7.57 -0.58
N VAL A 506 -30.12 -8.32 -1.04
CA VAL A 506 -29.96 -9.36 -2.06
C VAL A 506 -30.74 -9.05 -3.34
N GLY A 507 -30.29 -9.63 -4.45
CA GLY A 507 -30.95 -9.57 -5.76
C GLY A 507 -31.91 -10.75 -6.02
N GLU A 508 -32.20 -10.99 -7.30
CA GLU A 508 -33.18 -11.99 -7.76
C GLU A 508 -32.76 -13.43 -7.43
N HIS A 509 -31.45 -13.72 -7.34
CA HIS A 509 -30.88 -15.04 -7.05
C HIS A 509 -30.63 -15.26 -5.57
N ASN A 510 -31.02 -14.29 -4.74
CA ASN A 510 -30.79 -14.31 -3.28
C ASN A 510 -29.31 -14.21 -2.88
N GLU A 511 -28.47 -13.74 -3.80
CA GLU A 511 -27.10 -13.34 -3.57
C GLU A 511 -27.02 -11.83 -3.34
N MET A 512 -25.97 -11.35 -2.66
CA MET A 512 -25.85 -9.93 -2.31
C MET A 512 -25.70 -9.04 -3.53
N LYS A 513 -26.45 -7.93 -3.55
CA LYS A 513 -26.37 -6.95 -4.64
C LYS A 513 -24.98 -6.38 -4.79
N LEU A 514 -24.50 -6.30 -6.04
CA LEU A 514 -23.19 -5.76 -6.36
C LEU A 514 -23.11 -4.24 -6.16
N HIS A 515 -24.21 -3.51 -6.35
CA HIS A 515 -24.26 -2.06 -6.29
C HIS A 515 -23.18 -1.39 -7.16
N GLY A 516 -22.32 -0.53 -6.56
CA GLY A 516 -21.28 0.19 -7.26
C GLY A 516 -20.08 -0.65 -7.65
N ALA A 517 -19.82 -1.74 -7.00
CA ALA A 517 -18.86 -2.82 -7.20
C ALA A 517 -18.58 -3.54 -5.88
N ASP A 518 -17.72 -4.54 -5.89
CA ASP A 518 -17.12 -5.16 -4.70
C ASP A 518 -15.60 -4.84 -4.64
N TRP A 519 -14.77 -5.79 -4.16
CA TRP A 519 -13.31 -5.65 -4.14
C TRP A 519 -12.74 -5.31 -5.53
N ASN A 520 -13.35 -5.85 -6.59
CA ASN A 520 -13.03 -5.50 -7.95
C ASN A 520 -13.79 -4.24 -8.37
N ASP A 521 -13.15 -3.09 -8.19
CA ASP A 521 -13.67 -1.75 -8.51
C ASP A 521 -14.18 -1.61 -9.95
N ALA A 522 -13.74 -2.48 -10.83
CA ALA A 522 -14.07 -2.41 -12.25
C ALA A 522 -15.31 -3.24 -12.63
N LEU A 523 -16.02 -3.81 -11.65
CA LEU A 523 -17.34 -4.42 -11.81
C LEU A 523 -18.47 -3.41 -11.56
N ASP A 524 -18.36 -2.22 -12.10
CA ASP A 524 -19.12 -1.03 -11.73
C ASP A 524 -20.28 -0.66 -12.67
N MET A 525 -20.74 -1.61 -13.50
CA MET A 525 -21.79 -1.36 -14.51
C MET A 525 -23.02 -2.27 -14.36
N ALA A 526 -23.16 -2.95 -13.24
CA ALA A 526 -24.27 -3.88 -12.98
C ALA A 526 -25.17 -3.44 -11.80
N TRP A 527 -25.56 -2.17 -11.78
CA TRP A 527 -26.27 -1.52 -10.66
C TRP A 527 -27.65 -2.09 -10.36
N ASP A 528 -28.39 -2.53 -11.39
CA ASP A 528 -29.78 -2.88 -11.24
C ASP A 528 -29.96 -4.31 -10.76
N LYS A 529 -29.27 -5.28 -11.41
CA LYS A 529 -29.44 -6.71 -11.19
C LYS A 529 -28.16 -7.46 -10.89
N GLY A 530 -27.02 -6.75 -10.83
CA GLY A 530 -25.74 -7.37 -10.48
C GLY A 530 -25.75 -7.92 -9.06
N GLU A 531 -25.24 -9.14 -8.89
CA GLU A 531 -25.07 -9.80 -7.59
C GLU A 531 -23.65 -10.34 -7.46
N SER A 532 -23.11 -10.34 -6.23
CA SER A 532 -21.79 -10.88 -5.92
C SER A 532 -21.92 -12.13 -5.03
N VAL A 533 -21.85 -13.30 -5.63
CA VAL A 533 -21.74 -14.58 -4.93
C VAL A 533 -20.43 -14.62 -4.13
N ALA A 534 -19.36 -14.04 -4.70
CA ALA A 534 -18.07 -13.92 -4.03
C ALA A 534 -18.17 -13.31 -2.63
N PHE A 535 -18.82 -12.16 -2.53
CA PHE A 535 -18.99 -11.51 -1.23
C PHE A 535 -20.14 -12.06 -0.40
N THR A 536 -21.13 -12.71 -0.99
CA THR A 536 -22.09 -13.53 -0.21
C THR A 536 -21.32 -14.62 0.56
N CYS A 537 -20.36 -15.30 -0.07
CA CYS A 537 -19.46 -16.22 0.64
C CYS A 537 -18.68 -15.52 1.77
N ALA A 538 -18.08 -14.38 1.49
CA ALA A 538 -17.27 -13.63 2.45
C ALA A 538 -18.06 -13.25 3.71
N TYR A 539 -19.25 -12.69 3.54
CA TYR A 539 -20.12 -12.31 4.65
C TYR A 539 -20.63 -13.52 5.44
N ALA A 540 -20.89 -14.65 4.78
CA ALA A 540 -21.23 -15.89 5.50
C ALA A 540 -20.11 -16.30 6.46
N GLY A 541 -18.86 -16.21 6.04
CA GLY A 541 -17.69 -16.42 6.90
C GLY A 541 -17.62 -15.42 8.05
N ASN A 542 -17.84 -14.13 7.78
CA ASN A 542 -17.86 -13.10 8.82
C ASN A 542 -18.92 -13.38 9.90
N LEU A 543 -20.13 -13.76 9.51
CA LEU A 543 -21.21 -14.07 10.46
C LEU A 543 -20.81 -15.20 11.43
N LEU A 544 -20.17 -16.26 10.93
CA LEU A 544 -19.64 -17.34 11.78
C LEU A 544 -18.52 -16.85 12.70
N ASP A 545 -17.60 -16.03 12.17
CA ASP A 545 -16.49 -15.51 12.96
C ASP A 545 -16.96 -14.50 14.03
N ILE A 546 -17.97 -13.68 13.74
CA ILE A 546 -18.62 -12.80 14.75
C ILE A 546 -19.25 -13.66 15.86
N ALA A 547 -20.02 -14.69 15.52
CA ALA A 547 -20.62 -15.59 16.50
C ALA A 547 -19.55 -16.26 17.38
N LYS A 548 -18.47 -16.77 16.77
CA LYS A 548 -17.34 -17.36 17.50
C LYS A 548 -16.67 -16.33 18.43
N CYS A 549 -16.45 -15.11 17.95
CA CYS A 549 -15.88 -14.02 18.75
C CYS A 549 -16.76 -13.70 19.97
N LEU A 550 -18.07 -13.58 19.78
CA LEU A 550 -19.03 -13.32 20.88
C LEU A 550 -19.09 -14.45 21.91
N ARG A 551 -19.04 -15.72 21.49
CA ARG A 551 -18.96 -16.86 22.43
C ARG A 551 -17.68 -16.80 23.27
N ASN A 552 -16.57 -16.36 22.67
CA ASN A 552 -15.31 -16.17 23.41
C ASN A 552 -15.42 -15.01 24.40
N VAL A 553 -16.03 -13.89 24.00
CA VAL A 553 -16.32 -12.76 24.92
C VAL A 553 -17.14 -13.23 26.11
N GLU A 554 -18.25 -13.94 25.90
CA GLU A 554 -19.10 -14.47 26.97
C GLU A 554 -18.30 -15.37 27.94
N LYS A 555 -17.45 -16.25 27.38
CA LYS A 555 -16.62 -17.17 28.17
C LYS A 555 -15.57 -16.45 29.04
N ILE A 556 -14.95 -15.38 28.50
CA ILE A 556 -13.85 -14.67 29.16
C ILE A 556 -14.37 -13.63 30.15
N SER A 557 -15.33 -12.79 29.71
CA SER A 557 -15.81 -11.65 30.50
C SER A 557 -17.01 -11.97 31.38
N GLY A 558 -17.72 -13.08 31.12
CA GLY A 558 -18.99 -13.37 31.76
C GLY A 558 -20.17 -12.50 31.31
N ILE A 559 -19.95 -11.62 30.32
CA ILE A 559 -21.02 -10.81 29.72
C ILE A 559 -21.86 -11.74 28.85
N ASN A 560 -23.14 -11.90 29.21
CA ASN A 560 -24.07 -12.78 28.48
C ASN A 560 -25.19 -12.03 27.75
N ARG A 561 -25.22 -10.70 27.85
CA ARG A 561 -26.16 -9.81 27.14
C ARG A 561 -25.45 -8.58 26.67
N ILE A 562 -25.82 -8.08 25.51
CA ILE A 562 -25.34 -6.82 24.94
C ILE A 562 -26.47 -5.87 24.69
N GLU A 563 -26.19 -4.59 24.86
CA GLU A 563 -27.12 -3.51 24.58
C GLU A 563 -26.96 -3.08 23.12
N VAL A 564 -28.05 -3.05 22.36
CA VAL A 564 -28.05 -2.64 20.95
C VAL A 564 -29.26 -1.74 20.68
N LEU A 565 -29.20 -0.97 19.61
CA LEU A 565 -30.27 -0.12 19.11
C LEU A 565 -31.56 -0.92 18.94
N ASP A 566 -32.68 -0.35 19.37
CA ASP A 566 -34.00 -1.01 19.35
C ASP A 566 -34.40 -1.46 17.93
N GLU A 567 -34.12 -0.64 16.92
CA GLU A 567 -34.38 -0.93 15.51
C GLU A 567 -33.58 -2.14 14.98
N LEU A 568 -32.39 -2.41 15.53
CA LEU A 568 -31.57 -3.55 15.14
C LEU A 568 -32.30 -4.90 15.34
N LYS A 569 -33.27 -4.99 16.22
CA LYS A 569 -34.12 -6.19 16.40
C LYS A 569 -34.77 -6.67 15.10
N LEU A 570 -35.12 -5.77 14.20
CA LEU A 570 -35.65 -6.13 12.90
C LEU A 570 -34.70 -7.00 12.12
N LEU A 571 -33.40 -6.68 12.15
CA LEU A 571 -32.35 -7.41 11.45
C LEU A 571 -32.02 -8.78 12.10
N LEU A 572 -32.41 -8.98 13.35
CA LEU A 572 -32.30 -10.25 14.08
C LEU A 572 -33.49 -11.21 13.84
N ALA A 573 -34.38 -10.92 12.86
CA ALA A 573 -35.38 -11.88 12.45
C ALA A 573 -34.72 -13.20 12.02
N ASP A 574 -35.29 -14.33 12.48
CA ASP A 574 -34.78 -15.68 12.24
C ASP A 574 -35.93 -16.57 11.77
N ASP A 575 -36.07 -16.62 10.45
CA ASP A 575 -37.15 -17.37 9.77
C ASP A 575 -36.68 -17.85 8.40
N GLU A 576 -36.66 -19.16 8.20
CA GLU A 576 -36.23 -19.78 6.94
C GLU A 576 -37.11 -19.37 5.74
N ILE A 577 -38.43 -19.10 5.97
CA ILE A 577 -39.33 -18.59 4.92
C ILE A 577 -38.91 -17.19 4.48
N LEU A 578 -38.41 -16.37 5.40
CA LEU A 578 -37.83 -15.07 5.11
C LEU A 578 -36.53 -15.22 4.34
N TYR A 579 -35.65 -16.13 4.76
CA TYR A 579 -34.35 -16.35 4.11
C TYR A 579 -34.50 -16.80 2.65
N ASN A 580 -35.50 -17.62 2.35
CA ASN A 580 -35.75 -18.11 0.99
C ASN A 580 -36.46 -17.11 0.06
N CYS A 581 -36.81 -15.91 0.55
CA CYS A 581 -37.59 -14.95 -0.23
C CYS A 581 -36.85 -13.59 -0.36
N PRO A 582 -36.20 -13.31 -1.51
CA PRO A 582 -35.49 -12.05 -1.75
C PRO A 582 -36.35 -10.82 -1.48
N ASP A 583 -37.60 -10.81 -1.97
CA ASP A 583 -38.50 -9.66 -1.79
C ASP A 583 -38.76 -9.37 -0.30
N LYS A 584 -39.00 -10.40 0.53
CA LYS A 584 -39.19 -10.23 1.97
C LYS A 584 -37.95 -9.74 2.68
N LYS A 585 -36.76 -10.21 2.25
CA LYS A 585 -35.49 -9.68 2.75
C LYS A 585 -35.38 -8.19 2.45
N GLN A 586 -35.66 -7.78 1.21
CA GLN A 586 -35.62 -6.38 0.82
C GLN A 586 -36.65 -5.51 1.58
N GLU A 587 -37.90 -6.01 1.75
CA GLU A 587 -38.94 -5.33 2.51
C GLU A 587 -38.52 -5.10 3.99
N LEU A 588 -37.91 -6.10 4.61
CA LEU A 588 -37.39 -6.01 5.97
C LEU A 588 -36.26 -4.98 6.06
N LEU A 589 -35.28 -5.05 5.17
CA LEU A 589 -34.15 -4.13 5.08
C LEU A 589 -34.63 -2.68 4.89
N MET A 590 -35.58 -2.46 3.98
CA MET A 590 -36.15 -1.14 3.74
C MET A 590 -36.94 -0.61 4.96
N SER A 591 -37.62 -1.50 5.68
CA SER A 591 -38.31 -1.14 6.91
C SER A 591 -37.34 -0.69 7.98
N TYR A 592 -36.25 -1.40 8.16
CA TYR A 592 -35.17 -1.01 9.07
C TYR A 592 -34.54 0.33 8.67
N ALA A 593 -34.09 0.43 7.40
CA ALA A 593 -33.43 1.62 6.89
C ALA A 593 -34.31 2.87 7.03
N LYS A 594 -35.62 2.75 6.76
CA LYS A 594 -36.58 3.82 6.90
C LYS A 594 -36.82 4.23 8.36
N ALA A 595 -36.85 3.27 9.30
CA ALA A 595 -36.97 3.56 10.71
C ALA A 595 -35.79 4.40 11.24
N CYS A 596 -34.60 4.28 10.62
CA CYS A 596 -33.40 5.01 11.02
C CYS A 596 -33.03 6.19 10.09
N GLU A 597 -33.78 6.47 9.02
CA GLU A 597 -33.38 7.35 7.92
C GLU A 597 -32.90 8.72 8.39
N ASN A 598 -33.75 9.53 9.00
CA ASN A 598 -33.36 10.85 9.49
C ASN A 598 -32.75 10.79 10.88
N CYS A 599 -33.43 10.07 11.79
CA CYS A 599 -33.00 9.88 13.17
C CYS A 599 -33.36 8.48 13.63
N THR A 600 -32.65 7.97 14.62
CA THR A 600 -32.99 6.73 15.33
C THR A 600 -33.95 7.05 16.51
N SER A 601 -34.64 6.04 17.05
CA SER A 601 -35.41 6.20 18.29
C SER A 601 -34.50 6.66 19.45
N GLY A 602 -33.24 6.21 19.45
CA GLY A 602 -32.31 6.33 20.56
C GLY A 602 -32.61 5.37 21.71
N GLY A 603 -33.65 4.52 21.55
CA GLY A 603 -33.92 3.44 22.48
C GLY A 603 -32.96 2.27 22.27
N THR A 604 -32.63 1.56 23.34
CA THR A 604 -31.78 0.38 23.33
C THR A 604 -32.45 -0.82 23.98
N VAL A 605 -31.97 -2.01 23.60
CA VAL A 605 -32.49 -3.28 24.15
C VAL A 605 -31.34 -4.21 24.47
N LEU A 606 -31.53 -4.98 25.58
CA LEU A 606 -30.60 -6.01 25.98
C LEU A 606 -30.95 -7.33 25.29
N VAL A 607 -30.04 -7.82 24.43
CA VAL A 607 -30.17 -9.09 23.70
C VAL A 607 -29.18 -10.10 24.25
N PRO A 608 -29.60 -11.37 24.52
CA PRO A 608 -28.66 -12.42 24.93
C PRO A 608 -27.62 -12.70 23.82
N ILE A 609 -26.35 -12.83 24.18
CA ILE A 609 -25.27 -13.19 23.24
C ILE A 609 -25.60 -14.51 22.54
N ALA A 610 -26.07 -15.52 23.27
CA ALA A 610 -26.42 -16.80 22.68
C ALA A 610 -27.44 -16.67 21.54
N ALA A 611 -28.48 -15.84 21.71
CA ALA A 611 -29.50 -15.61 20.67
C ALA A 611 -28.94 -14.91 19.44
N ILE A 612 -27.99 -13.98 19.62
CA ILE A 612 -27.30 -13.34 18.50
C ILE A 612 -26.44 -14.37 17.77
N CYS A 613 -25.64 -15.15 18.48
CA CYS A 613 -24.80 -16.18 17.89
C CYS A 613 -25.61 -17.19 17.07
N GLU A 614 -26.72 -17.74 17.64
CA GLU A 614 -27.59 -18.67 16.94
C GLU A 614 -28.17 -18.04 15.65
N ASN A 615 -28.61 -16.80 15.73
CA ASN A 615 -29.14 -16.06 14.57
C ASN A 615 -28.10 -15.89 13.46
N LEU A 616 -26.87 -15.51 13.83
CA LEU A 616 -25.75 -15.33 12.86
C LEU A 616 -25.34 -16.66 12.23
N GLU A 617 -25.24 -17.72 13.04
CA GLU A 617 -24.92 -19.07 12.59
C GLU A 617 -25.97 -19.60 11.60
N HIS A 618 -27.27 -19.47 11.92
CA HIS A 618 -28.36 -19.88 11.02
C HIS A 618 -28.31 -19.15 9.67
N LYS A 619 -28.10 -17.84 9.68
CA LYS A 619 -27.94 -17.04 8.46
C LYS A 619 -26.74 -17.51 7.62
N ALA A 620 -25.58 -17.68 8.26
CA ALA A 620 -24.37 -18.13 7.60
C ALA A 620 -24.51 -19.54 6.99
N GLU A 621 -25.05 -20.48 7.75
CA GLU A 621 -25.28 -21.86 7.29
C GLU A 621 -26.25 -21.90 6.11
N TRP A 622 -27.31 -21.09 6.16
CA TRP A 622 -28.26 -20.94 5.06
C TRP A 622 -27.58 -20.40 3.80
N MET A 623 -26.81 -19.31 3.90
CA MET A 623 -26.06 -18.72 2.79
C MET A 623 -25.11 -19.75 2.16
N MET A 624 -24.28 -20.39 2.96
CA MET A 624 -23.30 -21.36 2.48
C MET A 624 -23.98 -22.58 1.82
N LYS A 625 -25.13 -22.99 2.32
CA LYS A 625 -25.92 -24.07 1.72
C LYS A 625 -26.47 -23.65 0.37
N ASN A 626 -27.09 -22.46 0.31
CA ASN A 626 -27.66 -21.91 -0.93
C ASN A 626 -26.62 -21.82 -2.04
N ILE A 627 -25.44 -21.28 -1.75
CA ILE A 627 -24.35 -21.16 -2.72
C ILE A 627 -23.86 -22.54 -3.21
N ARG A 628 -23.68 -23.49 -2.30
CA ARG A 628 -23.23 -24.84 -2.70
C ARG A 628 -24.23 -25.56 -3.60
N GLU A 629 -25.52 -25.34 -3.40
CA GLU A 629 -26.58 -26.01 -4.15
C GLU A 629 -26.85 -25.34 -5.52
N ASN A 630 -26.68 -24.01 -5.62
CA ASN A 630 -27.13 -23.27 -6.81
C ASN A 630 -25.98 -22.74 -7.68
N GLU A 631 -24.79 -22.48 -7.11
CA GLU A 631 -23.72 -21.73 -7.81
C GLU A 631 -22.56 -22.64 -8.29
N TRP A 632 -22.61 -23.94 -8.05
CA TRP A 632 -21.53 -24.84 -8.43
C TRP A 632 -21.56 -25.23 -9.90
N ILE A 633 -20.46 -25.01 -10.63
CA ILE A 633 -20.26 -25.31 -12.04
C ILE A 633 -19.23 -26.45 -12.18
N PRO A 634 -19.63 -27.69 -12.51
CA PRO A 634 -18.68 -28.76 -12.78
C PRO A 634 -18.05 -28.58 -14.16
N ASP A 635 -16.76 -28.94 -14.30
CA ASP A 635 -16.06 -28.89 -15.61
C ASP A 635 -16.20 -30.18 -16.43
N GLY A 636 -16.95 -31.13 -15.92
CA GLY A 636 -17.16 -32.45 -16.55
C GLY A 636 -16.02 -33.44 -16.34
N THR A 637 -14.99 -33.09 -15.56
CA THR A 637 -13.87 -33.93 -15.14
C THR A 637 -13.77 -33.94 -13.60
N ASP A 638 -12.57 -33.80 -13.06
CA ASP A 638 -12.29 -33.66 -11.62
C ASP A 638 -12.20 -32.18 -11.17
N GLY A 639 -12.54 -31.24 -12.03
CA GLY A 639 -12.57 -29.81 -11.80
C GLY A 639 -13.99 -29.27 -11.59
N GLY A 640 -14.06 -28.02 -11.18
CA GLY A 640 -15.27 -27.26 -11.00
C GLY A 640 -14.98 -25.98 -10.22
N TRP A 641 -15.90 -25.02 -10.27
CA TRP A 641 -15.79 -23.76 -9.53
C TRP A 641 -17.17 -23.17 -9.25
N PHE A 642 -17.24 -22.15 -8.42
CA PHE A 642 -18.48 -21.42 -8.17
C PHE A 642 -18.65 -20.28 -9.18
N ASN A 643 -19.90 -20.04 -9.66
CA ASN A 643 -20.24 -18.76 -10.26
C ASN A 643 -20.01 -17.65 -9.24
N GLY A 644 -19.22 -16.64 -9.57
CA GLY A 644 -18.87 -15.55 -8.65
C GLY A 644 -19.80 -14.34 -8.76
N TYR A 645 -20.51 -14.20 -9.89
CA TYR A 645 -21.27 -12.98 -10.18
C TYR A 645 -22.49 -13.23 -11.07
N TYR A 646 -23.48 -12.34 -10.92
CA TYR A 646 -24.55 -12.12 -11.88
C TYR A 646 -24.42 -10.75 -12.53
N ASP A 647 -24.68 -10.67 -13.86
CA ASP A 647 -24.61 -9.44 -14.62
C ASP A 647 -25.87 -8.56 -14.43
N ASN A 648 -25.87 -7.37 -15.04
CA ASN A 648 -27.00 -6.42 -14.94
C ASN A 648 -28.29 -6.92 -15.63
N ASN A 649 -28.25 -8.07 -16.33
CA ASN A 649 -29.41 -8.74 -16.86
C ASN A 649 -29.88 -9.91 -15.98
N GLY A 650 -29.25 -10.14 -14.85
CA GLY A 650 -29.53 -11.27 -13.95
C GLY A 650 -29.07 -12.62 -14.50
N ARG A 651 -28.00 -12.65 -15.33
CA ARG A 651 -27.45 -13.89 -15.89
C ARG A 651 -26.16 -14.26 -15.16
N PRO A 652 -25.92 -15.56 -14.89
CA PRO A 652 -24.66 -16.00 -14.33
C PRO A 652 -23.50 -15.65 -15.28
N VAL A 653 -22.41 -15.16 -14.73
CA VAL A 653 -21.25 -14.68 -15.47
C VAL A 653 -20.34 -15.81 -15.90
N GLU A 654 -20.18 -16.80 -15.04
CA GLU A 654 -19.26 -17.91 -15.22
C GLU A 654 -19.99 -19.16 -15.77
N ARG A 655 -19.27 -19.95 -16.54
CA ARG A 655 -19.80 -21.17 -17.17
C ARG A 655 -18.70 -22.07 -17.70
N CYS A 656 -19.05 -23.33 -17.92
CA CYS A 656 -18.18 -24.32 -18.56
C CYS A 656 -18.91 -24.95 -19.76
N GLU A 657 -18.80 -24.32 -20.90
CA GLU A 657 -19.37 -24.81 -22.17
C GLU A 657 -18.27 -25.12 -23.18
N SER A 658 -18.56 -25.98 -24.18
CA SER A 658 -17.56 -26.34 -25.18
C SER A 658 -17.09 -25.10 -25.95
N GLY A 659 -15.84 -24.72 -25.79
CA GLY A 659 -15.21 -23.55 -26.44
C GLY A 659 -15.46 -22.21 -25.77
N ASP A 660 -16.20 -22.17 -24.64
CA ASP A 660 -16.47 -20.97 -23.86
C ASP A 660 -16.40 -21.28 -22.34
N VAL A 661 -15.18 -21.24 -21.79
CA VAL A 661 -14.93 -21.44 -20.36
C VAL A 661 -14.75 -20.08 -19.70
N ARG A 662 -15.62 -19.74 -18.77
CA ARG A 662 -15.57 -18.50 -18.01
C ARG A 662 -15.39 -18.82 -16.55
N MET A 663 -14.22 -18.49 -16.01
CA MET A 663 -13.85 -18.66 -14.62
C MET A 663 -13.24 -17.37 -14.09
N MET A 664 -13.65 -16.92 -12.92
CA MET A 664 -13.09 -15.79 -12.19
C MET A 664 -12.51 -16.27 -10.86
N LEU A 665 -11.28 -15.86 -10.55
CA LEU A 665 -10.58 -16.27 -9.34
C LEU A 665 -11.23 -15.73 -8.06
N THR A 666 -11.78 -14.51 -8.09
CA THR A 666 -12.32 -13.81 -6.92
C THR A 666 -13.41 -14.64 -6.20
N GLY A 667 -14.36 -15.20 -6.93
CA GLY A 667 -15.41 -16.04 -6.37
C GLY A 667 -14.86 -17.26 -5.63
N GLN A 668 -13.82 -17.87 -6.20
CA GLN A 668 -13.20 -19.06 -5.64
C GLN A 668 -12.44 -18.74 -4.35
N VAL A 669 -11.73 -17.61 -4.34
CA VAL A 669 -10.96 -17.17 -3.16
C VAL A 669 -11.88 -16.99 -1.96
N PHE A 670 -12.99 -16.27 -2.12
CA PHE A 670 -13.89 -16.03 -1.00
C PHE A 670 -14.70 -17.27 -0.61
N ALA A 671 -15.04 -18.15 -1.54
CA ALA A 671 -15.67 -19.44 -1.22
C ALA A 671 -14.77 -20.35 -0.38
N ILE A 672 -13.45 -20.35 -0.65
CA ILE A 672 -12.46 -21.09 0.14
C ILE A 672 -12.23 -20.42 1.49
N MET A 673 -11.98 -19.09 1.48
CA MET A 673 -11.65 -18.32 2.68
C MET A 673 -12.75 -18.38 3.74
N SER A 674 -14.00 -18.32 3.34
CA SER A 674 -15.17 -18.37 4.24
C SER A 674 -15.49 -19.76 4.77
N GLY A 675 -14.95 -20.82 4.18
CA GLY A 675 -15.36 -22.20 4.44
C GLY A 675 -16.65 -22.61 3.74
N THR A 676 -17.16 -21.80 2.80
CA THR A 676 -18.29 -22.17 1.93
C THR A 676 -17.92 -23.39 1.08
N ALA A 677 -16.75 -23.37 0.43
CA ALA A 677 -16.25 -24.53 -0.31
C ALA A 677 -15.83 -25.66 0.63
N LYS A 678 -16.30 -26.88 0.35
CA LYS A 678 -15.86 -28.10 1.05
C LYS A 678 -14.54 -28.59 0.48
N LYS A 679 -13.81 -29.47 1.20
CA LYS A 679 -12.49 -29.98 0.80
C LYS A 679 -12.46 -30.53 -0.63
N GLU A 680 -13.48 -31.27 -1.03
CA GLU A 680 -13.59 -31.84 -2.39
C GLU A 680 -13.77 -30.72 -3.42
N GLN A 681 -14.56 -29.69 -3.10
CA GLN A 681 -14.76 -28.54 -3.96
C GLN A 681 -13.48 -27.69 -4.06
N ILE A 682 -12.75 -27.50 -2.96
CA ILE A 682 -11.45 -26.80 -2.97
C ILE A 682 -10.47 -27.51 -3.89
N LYS A 683 -10.39 -28.85 -3.81
CA LYS A 683 -9.55 -29.63 -4.71
C LYS A 683 -9.94 -29.45 -6.18
N ALA A 684 -11.24 -29.48 -6.48
CA ALA A 684 -11.76 -29.26 -7.82
C ALA A 684 -11.47 -27.83 -8.33
N ILE A 685 -11.58 -26.83 -7.46
CA ILE A 685 -11.21 -25.44 -7.76
C ILE A 685 -9.71 -25.35 -8.10
N CYS A 686 -8.83 -25.99 -7.31
CA CYS A 686 -7.40 -25.99 -7.60
C CYS A 686 -7.09 -26.62 -8.97
N ASN A 687 -7.72 -27.75 -9.30
CA ASN A 687 -7.56 -28.39 -10.61
C ASN A 687 -8.03 -27.47 -11.76
N SER A 688 -9.15 -26.79 -11.58
CA SER A 688 -9.68 -25.84 -12.58
C SER A 688 -8.81 -24.59 -12.69
N ALA A 689 -8.35 -24.04 -11.58
CA ALA A 689 -7.47 -22.87 -11.58
C ALA A 689 -6.12 -23.20 -12.25
N ASP A 690 -5.55 -24.37 -11.99
CA ASP A 690 -4.33 -24.84 -12.65
C ASP A 690 -4.51 -25.02 -14.18
N LYS A 691 -5.69 -25.43 -14.59
CA LYS A 691 -6.01 -25.70 -16.00
C LYS A 691 -6.39 -24.45 -16.80
N TYR A 692 -7.10 -23.50 -16.20
CA TYR A 692 -7.72 -22.39 -16.90
C TYR A 692 -7.18 -21.01 -16.55
N LEU A 693 -6.63 -20.84 -15.34
CA LEU A 693 -6.14 -19.53 -14.86
C LEU A 693 -4.62 -19.46 -14.73
N PHE A 694 -3.95 -20.59 -14.49
CA PHE A 694 -2.50 -20.59 -14.35
C PHE A 694 -1.81 -20.32 -15.68
N ASP A 695 -0.98 -19.27 -15.70
CA ASP A 695 -0.17 -18.90 -16.85
C ASP A 695 1.28 -18.67 -16.45
N GLN A 696 2.16 -19.60 -16.88
CA GLN A 696 3.59 -19.56 -16.59
C GLN A 696 4.25 -18.32 -17.17
N LYS A 697 3.80 -17.84 -18.33
CA LYS A 697 4.37 -16.66 -18.99
C LYS A 697 3.96 -15.38 -18.26
N ALA A 698 2.71 -15.24 -17.88
CA ALA A 698 2.23 -14.10 -17.10
C ALA A 698 2.74 -14.12 -15.65
N GLY A 699 3.12 -15.30 -15.13
CA GLY A 699 3.78 -15.44 -13.84
C GLY A 699 2.87 -15.82 -12.68
N GLY A 700 1.75 -16.50 -12.95
CA GLY A 700 0.88 -16.99 -11.89
C GLY A 700 -0.56 -17.23 -12.33
N TYR A 701 -1.49 -17.07 -11.39
CA TYR A 701 -2.91 -17.26 -11.63
C TYR A 701 -3.56 -15.96 -12.07
N ARG A 702 -4.17 -15.98 -13.25
CA ARG A 702 -4.93 -14.84 -13.80
C ARG A 702 -6.21 -14.61 -13.00
N LEU A 703 -6.66 -13.36 -12.96
CA LEU A 703 -7.89 -12.98 -12.26
C LEU A 703 -9.15 -13.60 -12.90
N ASN A 704 -9.14 -13.75 -14.23
CA ASN A 704 -10.22 -14.40 -15.00
C ASN A 704 -9.69 -15.00 -16.30
N THR A 705 -10.45 -15.93 -16.89
CA THR A 705 -10.26 -16.39 -18.26
C THR A 705 -10.62 -15.31 -19.26
N ASP A 706 -10.12 -15.40 -20.51
CA ASP A 706 -10.52 -14.48 -21.59
C ASP A 706 -11.97 -14.75 -22.04
N PHE A 707 -12.87 -13.83 -21.74
CA PHE A 707 -14.28 -13.93 -22.10
C PHE A 707 -14.55 -13.61 -23.58
N LYS A 708 -13.57 -13.03 -24.28
CA LYS A 708 -13.66 -12.67 -25.71
C LYS A 708 -14.86 -11.79 -26.05
N GLU A 709 -15.33 -11.02 -25.08
CA GLU A 709 -16.41 -10.05 -25.25
C GLU A 709 -16.22 -8.85 -24.33
N GLU A 710 -16.69 -7.69 -24.76
CA GLU A 710 -16.77 -6.47 -23.95
C GLU A 710 -18.03 -6.51 -23.08
N LYS A 711 -17.95 -7.20 -21.92
CA LYS A 711 -19.11 -7.42 -21.06
C LYS A 711 -19.43 -6.19 -20.19
N PHE A 712 -19.85 -5.10 -20.83
CA PHE A 712 -20.20 -3.86 -20.14
C PHE A 712 -21.51 -3.92 -19.33
N ASP A 713 -22.25 -5.00 -19.42
CA ASP A 713 -23.37 -5.29 -18.51
C ASP A 713 -22.91 -5.84 -17.14
N LEU A 714 -21.58 -5.92 -16.92
CA LEU A 714 -20.98 -6.25 -15.64
C LEU A 714 -20.03 -5.14 -15.17
N GLY A 715 -19.07 -4.72 -16.00
CA GLY A 715 -18.14 -3.72 -15.54
C GLY A 715 -17.14 -3.22 -16.60
N ARG A 716 -16.56 -2.06 -16.34
CA ARG A 716 -15.52 -1.43 -17.19
C ARG A 716 -14.26 -2.27 -17.33
N MET A 717 -14.01 -3.27 -16.46
CA MET A 717 -12.83 -4.14 -16.57
C MET A 717 -12.73 -4.78 -17.94
N PHE A 718 -13.85 -5.15 -18.54
CA PHE A 718 -13.89 -5.76 -19.87
C PHE A 718 -13.57 -4.80 -21.02
N GLY A 719 -13.40 -3.50 -20.74
CA GLY A 719 -12.83 -2.52 -21.64
C GLY A 719 -11.30 -2.46 -21.61
N PHE A 720 -10.66 -3.06 -20.59
CA PHE A 720 -9.22 -3.23 -20.58
C PHE A 720 -8.80 -4.36 -21.50
N ALA A 721 -7.61 -4.26 -22.11
CA ALA A 721 -7.05 -5.37 -22.86
C ALA A 721 -6.88 -6.59 -21.94
N TYR A 722 -7.14 -7.78 -22.47
CA TYR A 722 -6.98 -9.00 -21.68
C TYR A 722 -5.53 -9.21 -21.28
N GLY A 723 -5.31 -9.46 -19.99
CA GLY A 723 -4.01 -9.53 -19.33
C GLY A 723 -3.57 -8.22 -18.69
N GLU A 724 -4.43 -7.19 -18.69
CA GLU A 724 -4.17 -5.90 -18.06
C GLU A 724 -5.18 -5.63 -16.94
N LYS A 725 -4.66 -5.10 -15.80
CA LYS A 725 -5.48 -4.75 -14.65
C LYS A 725 -6.41 -5.90 -14.22
N GLU A 726 -7.65 -5.58 -13.92
CA GLU A 726 -8.66 -6.56 -13.47
C GLU A 726 -9.11 -7.51 -14.58
N ASN A 727 -8.79 -7.27 -15.86
CA ASN A 727 -9.17 -8.15 -16.97
C ASN A 727 -8.09 -9.18 -17.29
N GLY A 728 -7.97 -10.21 -16.48
CA GLY A 728 -7.11 -11.36 -16.75
C GLY A 728 -5.62 -11.16 -16.52
N ALA A 729 -5.17 -10.07 -15.86
CA ALA A 729 -3.82 -9.98 -15.35
C ALA A 729 -3.60 -10.98 -14.21
N VAL A 730 -2.35 -11.28 -13.89
CA VAL A 730 -1.99 -11.91 -12.61
C VAL A 730 -2.05 -10.83 -11.55
N PHE A 731 -3.23 -10.65 -10.95
CA PHE A 731 -3.48 -9.61 -9.97
C PHE A 731 -2.95 -10.05 -8.60
N SER A 732 -1.81 -9.48 -8.19
CA SER A 732 -1.03 -9.99 -7.05
C SER A 732 -1.83 -10.06 -5.75
N HIS A 733 -2.68 -9.07 -5.48
CA HIS A 733 -3.49 -9.02 -4.27
C HIS A 733 -4.44 -10.24 -4.18
N MET A 734 -5.19 -10.53 -5.24
CA MET A 734 -6.11 -11.67 -5.24
C MET A 734 -5.37 -13.01 -5.27
N ALA A 735 -4.22 -13.08 -5.97
CA ALA A 735 -3.38 -14.28 -5.96
C ALA A 735 -2.87 -14.61 -4.54
N VAL A 736 -2.40 -13.62 -3.80
CA VAL A 736 -1.95 -13.83 -2.40
C VAL A 736 -3.12 -14.19 -1.49
N MET A 737 -4.29 -13.59 -1.66
CA MET A 737 -5.49 -13.98 -0.91
C MET A 737 -5.91 -15.41 -1.23
N TYR A 738 -5.74 -15.87 -2.48
CA TYR A 738 -5.93 -17.28 -2.85
C TYR A 738 -5.00 -18.19 -2.09
N ALA A 739 -3.71 -17.87 -2.03
CA ALA A 739 -2.74 -18.63 -1.24
C ALA A 739 -3.12 -18.68 0.25
N ASN A 740 -3.46 -17.51 0.84
CA ASN A 740 -3.89 -17.42 2.25
C ASN A 740 -5.10 -18.32 2.53
N ALA A 741 -6.11 -18.28 1.66
CA ALA A 741 -7.30 -19.11 1.77
C ALA A 741 -6.96 -20.62 1.71
N LEU A 742 -6.08 -21.01 0.77
CA LEU A 742 -5.62 -22.39 0.63
C LEU A 742 -4.85 -22.88 1.87
N TYR A 743 -3.91 -22.10 2.38
CA TYR A 743 -3.17 -22.42 3.60
C TYR A 743 -4.12 -22.65 4.79
N LYS A 744 -5.06 -21.73 5.00
CA LYS A 744 -6.06 -21.83 6.10
C LYS A 744 -6.94 -23.07 6.00
N GLN A 745 -7.16 -23.63 4.81
CA GLN A 745 -7.94 -24.83 4.59
C GLN A 745 -7.08 -26.11 4.52
N GLY A 746 -5.77 -25.99 4.74
CA GLY A 746 -4.82 -27.11 4.76
C GLY A 746 -4.34 -27.57 3.37
N PHE A 747 -4.56 -26.77 2.32
CA PHE A 747 -4.04 -26.99 0.97
C PHE A 747 -2.68 -26.30 0.80
N ILE A 748 -1.71 -26.75 1.60
CA ILE A 748 -0.43 -26.07 1.78
C ILE A 748 0.42 -26.11 0.51
N LYS A 749 0.43 -27.22 -0.22
CA LYS A 749 1.21 -27.36 -1.47
C LYS A 749 0.74 -26.39 -2.55
N GLU A 750 -0.57 -26.30 -2.70
CA GLU A 750 -1.23 -25.40 -3.65
C GLU A 750 -1.01 -23.94 -3.24
N GLY A 751 -1.17 -23.60 -1.97
CA GLY A 751 -0.90 -22.27 -1.43
C GLY A 751 0.56 -21.85 -1.62
N TYR A 752 1.51 -22.74 -1.34
CA TYR A 752 2.93 -22.51 -1.60
C TYR A 752 3.23 -22.27 -3.08
N LYS A 753 2.64 -23.07 -3.99
CA LYS A 753 2.78 -22.89 -5.43
C LYS A 753 2.39 -21.48 -5.85
N VAL A 754 1.27 -20.95 -5.34
CA VAL A 754 0.80 -19.60 -5.66
C VAL A 754 1.81 -18.54 -5.19
N LEU A 755 2.21 -18.57 -3.92
CA LEU A 755 3.16 -17.61 -3.35
C LEU A 755 4.52 -17.67 -4.05
N LYS A 756 5.03 -18.89 -4.26
CA LYS A 756 6.35 -19.10 -4.87
C LYS A 756 6.38 -18.62 -6.32
N THR A 757 5.36 -18.92 -7.11
CA THR A 757 5.29 -18.47 -8.50
C THR A 757 5.25 -16.94 -8.60
N LEU A 758 4.50 -16.28 -7.73
CA LEU A 758 4.42 -14.83 -7.68
C LEU A 758 5.79 -14.21 -7.31
N LEU A 759 6.45 -14.76 -6.28
CA LEU A 759 7.75 -14.31 -5.82
C LEU A 759 8.83 -14.53 -6.87
N ASP A 760 8.88 -15.71 -7.49
CA ASP A 760 9.83 -16.03 -8.55
C ASP A 760 9.69 -15.09 -9.74
N THR A 761 8.46 -14.74 -10.11
CA THR A 761 8.20 -13.77 -11.18
C THR A 761 8.68 -12.37 -10.81
N ALA A 762 8.45 -11.94 -9.57
CA ALA A 762 8.95 -10.65 -9.07
C ALA A 762 10.49 -10.62 -9.04
N MET A 763 11.14 -11.72 -8.63
CA MET A 763 12.59 -11.84 -8.53
C MET A 763 13.30 -11.97 -9.90
N ASP A 764 12.58 -12.34 -10.96
CA ASP A 764 13.13 -12.37 -12.32
C ASP A 764 13.11 -10.97 -12.93
N PHE A 765 14.20 -10.22 -12.74
CA PHE A 765 14.30 -8.84 -13.22
C PHE A 765 14.17 -8.70 -14.74
N ASP A 766 14.61 -9.68 -15.49
CA ASP A 766 14.48 -9.64 -16.97
C ASP A 766 13.01 -9.67 -17.42
N ARG A 767 12.11 -10.20 -16.58
CA ARG A 767 10.65 -10.20 -16.79
C ARG A 767 9.96 -9.04 -16.09
N SER A 768 10.08 -9.00 -14.78
CA SER A 768 9.32 -8.08 -13.91
C SER A 768 9.67 -6.61 -14.14
N ARG A 769 10.93 -6.32 -14.51
CA ARG A 769 11.41 -4.94 -14.74
C ARG A 769 11.12 -4.00 -13.57
N MET A 770 11.25 -4.48 -12.35
CA MET A 770 10.97 -3.71 -11.14
C MET A 770 12.06 -3.93 -10.09
N TYR A 771 12.19 -2.98 -9.17
CA TYR A 771 13.00 -3.16 -7.97
C TYR A 771 12.33 -4.18 -7.01
N PRO A 772 13.07 -4.65 -5.97
CA PRO A 772 12.53 -5.66 -5.05
C PRO A 772 11.17 -5.26 -4.44
N GLY A 773 10.26 -6.23 -4.37
CA GLY A 773 8.90 -6.10 -3.89
C GLY A 773 7.91 -6.82 -4.78
N VAL A 774 6.62 -6.70 -4.48
CA VAL A 774 5.53 -7.21 -5.33
C VAL A 774 4.77 -6.05 -5.97
N PRO A 775 4.36 -6.18 -7.25
CA PRO A 775 3.55 -5.16 -7.92
C PRO A 775 2.06 -5.36 -7.63
N GLU A 776 1.23 -4.43 -8.09
CA GLU A 776 -0.22 -4.59 -8.11
C GLU A 776 -0.62 -5.78 -8.98
N TYR A 777 -0.04 -5.86 -10.19
CA TYR A 777 -0.28 -6.98 -11.10
C TYR A 777 0.92 -7.23 -12.03
N PHE A 778 0.95 -8.41 -12.62
CA PHE A 778 1.81 -8.75 -13.75
C PHE A 778 0.97 -8.85 -15.02
N ASP A 779 1.46 -8.25 -16.10
CA ASP A 779 0.84 -8.29 -17.42
C ASP A 779 1.08 -9.64 -18.15
N ASN A 780 0.69 -9.72 -19.42
CA ASN A 780 0.84 -10.90 -20.27
C ASN A 780 2.29 -11.39 -20.45
N ASP A 781 3.27 -10.54 -20.22
CA ASP A 781 4.70 -10.84 -20.34
C ASP A 781 5.39 -11.03 -18.98
N GLY A 782 4.65 -10.93 -17.90
CA GLY A 782 5.15 -11.01 -16.54
C GLY A 782 5.84 -9.74 -16.07
N ARG A 783 5.59 -8.60 -16.73
CA ARG A 783 6.07 -7.30 -16.29
C ARG A 783 5.25 -6.82 -15.10
N GLY A 784 5.92 -6.43 -14.03
CA GLY A 784 5.28 -5.87 -12.83
C GLY A 784 4.90 -4.42 -13.04
N LEU A 785 3.63 -4.11 -12.76
CA LEU A 785 3.07 -2.77 -12.92
C LEU A 785 2.51 -2.27 -11.59
N TYR A 786 2.62 -0.96 -11.37
CA TYR A 786 2.27 -0.29 -10.11
C TYR A 786 3.03 -0.87 -8.90
N SER A 787 4.32 -0.56 -8.85
CA SER A 787 5.22 -1.00 -7.78
C SER A 787 4.90 -0.32 -6.46
N TYR A 788 5.19 -0.99 -5.35
CA TYR A 788 5.16 -0.55 -3.95
C TYR A 788 3.78 -0.36 -3.31
N LEU A 789 2.87 0.44 -3.87
CA LEU A 789 1.64 0.86 -3.19
C LEU A 789 0.48 -0.11 -3.46
N THR A 790 0.66 -1.37 -3.13
CA THR A 790 -0.32 -2.44 -3.32
C THR A 790 -0.68 -3.15 -2.01
N GLY A 791 -1.95 -3.50 -1.85
CA GLY A 791 -2.42 -4.35 -0.74
C GLY A 791 -1.87 -5.78 -0.80
N ALA A 792 -1.35 -6.21 -1.95
CA ALA A 792 -0.73 -7.52 -2.12
C ALA A 792 0.40 -7.77 -1.11
N ALA A 793 1.23 -6.75 -0.84
CA ALA A 793 2.34 -6.87 0.10
C ALA A 793 1.88 -7.11 1.54
N SER A 794 0.83 -6.39 1.99
CA SER A 794 0.23 -6.60 3.31
C SER A 794 -0.29 -8.02 3.47
N TRP A 795 -0.98 -8.54 2.46
CA TRP A 795 -1.48 -9.92 2.47
C TRP A 795 -0.36 -10.96 2.32
N TYR A 796 0.70 -10.65 1.57
CA TYR A 796 1.87 -11.54 1.44
C TYR A 796 2.55 -11.71 2.81
N MET A 797 2.85 -10.60 3.47
CA MET A 797 3.43 -10.59 4.81
C MET A 797 2.52 -11.31 5.84
N LEU A 798 1.22 -10.98 5.85
CA LEU A 798 0.23 -11.63 6.70
C LEU A 798 0.24 -13.16 6.47
N THR A 799 0.25 -13.61 5.21
CA THR A 799 0.23 -15.04 4.87
C THR A 799 1.52 -15.73 5.30
N MET A 800 2.68 -15.12 5.05
CA MET A 800 3.96 -15.67 5.47
C MET A 800 4.02 -15.86 6.99
N ILE A 801 3.62 -14.85 7.75
CA ILE A 801 3.67 -14.93 9.22
C ILE A 801 2.61 -15.87 9.76
N THR A 802 1.32 -15.63 9.42
CA THR A 802 0.21 -16.30 10.11
C THR A 802 -0.15 -17.67 9.56
N SER A 803 0.28 -17.97 8.32
CA SER A 803 -0.10 -19.22 7.65
C SER A 803 1.09 -20.09 7.27
N VAL A 804 2.19 -19.52 6.81
CA VAL A 804 3.39 -20.30 6.43
C VAL A 804 4.23 -20.64 7.67
N TYR A 805 4.65 -19.62 8.43
CA TYR A 805 5.30 -19.85 9.74
C TYR A 805 4.29 -20.17 10.83
N GLY A 806 3.01 -19.90 10.58
CA GLY A 806 1.91 -20.22 11.48
C GLY A 806 1.86 -19.39 12.76
N VAL A 807 2.54 -18.24 12.80
CA VAL A 807 2.67 -17.39 13.98
C VAL A 807 1.49 -16.42 14.06
N HIS A 808 0.58 -16.63 14.98
CA HIS A 808 -0.60 -15.79 15.13
C HIS A 808 -1.08 -15.70 16.58
N GLY A 809 -1.93 -14.72 16.85
CA GLY A 809 -2.61 -14.60 18.13
C GLY A 809 -3.92 -15.40 18.18
N GLU A 810 -4.28 -15.91 19.34
CA GLU A 810 -5.64 -16.34 19.68
C GLU A 810 -6.03 -15.77 21.04
N LEU A 811 -6.80 -14.68 21.01
CA LEU A 811 -7.21 -13.95 22.23
C LEU A 811 -6.01 -13.51 23.09
N GLY A 812 -4.91 -13.14 22.44
CA GLY A 812 -3.67 -12.72 23.09
C GLY A 812 -2.69 -13.82 23.43
N ASP A 813 -3.06 -15.11 23.32
CA ASP A 813 -2.09 -16.21 23.36
C ASP A 813 -1.27 -16.20 22.07
N LEU A 814 0.02 -16.51 22.14
CA LEU A 814 0.83 -16.75 20.95
C LEU A 814 0.70 -18.22 20.52
N VAL A 815 0.18 -18.41 19.32
CA VAL A 815 0.03 -19.74 18.71
C VAL A 815 0.97 -19.87 17.53
N ILE A 816 1.64 -21.04 17.41
CA ILE A 816 2.58 -21.29 16.31
C ILE A 816 2.24 -22.66 15.71
N GLU A 817 1.90 -22.66 14.41
CA GLU A 817 1.47 -23.83 13.62
C GLU A 817 2.22 -23.87 12.29
N PRO A 818 3.50 -24.27 12.27
CA PRO A 818 4.32 -24.24 11.07
C PRO A 818 3.75 -25.07 9.92
N ALA A 819 3.65 -24.46 8.74
CA ALA A 819 3.20 -25.10 7.51
C ALA A 819 4.20 -24.89 6.35
N LEU A 820 5.49 -24.90 6.68
CA LEU A 820 6.60 -24.70 5.76
C LEU A 820 6.81 -25.93 4.87
N MET A 821 6.97 -25.70 3.58
CA MET A 821 7.36 -26.73 2.62
C MET A 821 8.86 -27.04 2.74
N PRO A 822 9.32 -28.27 2.35
CA PRO A 822 10.72 -28.66 2.43
C PRO A 822 11.72 -27.68 1.82
N GLN A 823 11.31 -26.96 0.78
CA GLN A 823 12.15 -25.98 0.05
C GLN A 823 12.36 -24.66 0.84
N GLN A 824 11.59 -24.44 1.90
CA GLN A 824 11.67 -23.24 2.74
C GLN A 824 12.58 -23.43 3.96
N TYR A 825 13.27 -24.55 4.04
CA TYR A 825 14.29 -24.82 5.07
C TYR A 825 15.69 -24.73 4.47
N ASN A 826 16.65 -24.27 5.25
CA ASN A 826 18.06 -24.29 4.89
C ASN A 826 18.60 -25.71 4.74
N GLU A 827 19.91 -25.86 4.43
CA GLU A 827 20.54 -27.19 4.26
C GLU A 827 20.45 -28.08 5.52
N LYS A 828 20.40 -27.46 6.71
CA LYS A 828 20.30 -28.18 7.99
C LYS A 828 18.87 -28.53 8.37
N GLY A 829 17.88 -28.08 7.63
CA GLY A 829 16.47 -28.25 7.96
C GLY A 829 15.95 -27.19 8.92
N ASP A 830 16.57 -26.01 8.99
CA ASP A 830 16.12 -24.92 9.85
C ASP A 830 15.45 -23.82 9.03
N ALA A 831 14.43 -23.19 9.59
CA ALA A 831 13.83 -21.95 9.11
C ALA A 831 13.54 -21.05 10.31
N LYS A 832 13.64 -19.73 10.12
CA LYS A 832 13.40 -18.76 11.19
C LYS A 832 12.54 -17.58 10.72
N VAL A 833 11.70 -17.07 11.61
CA VAL A 833 11.10 -15.76 11.51
C VAL A 833 11.34 -14.98 12.78
N SER A 834 11.78 -13.72 12.64
CA SER A 834 11.92 -12.77 13.74
C SER A 834 10.80 -11.74 13.62
N LEU A 835 10.09 -11.46 14.70
CA LEU A 835 8.95 -10.55 14.75
C LEU A 835 8.69 -10.06 16.18
N GLU A 836 7.77 -9.11 16.32
CA GLU A 836 7.26 -8.65 17.61
C GLU A 836 5.84 -9.19 17.85
N PHE A 837 5.58 -9.67 19.05
CA PHE A 837 4.25 -10.07 19.51
C PHE A 837 4.00 -9.54 20.93
N ALA A 838 2.88 -8.87 21.13
CA ALA A 838 2.48 -8.28 22.40
C ALA A 838 3.58 -7.42 23.09
N GLY A 839 4.38 -6.69 22.28
CA GLY A 839 5.46 -5.82 22.77
C GLY A 839 6.75 -6.56 23.13
N HIS A 840 6.87 -7.84 22.80
CA HIS A 840 8.07 -8.65 23.00
C HIS A 840 8.63 -9.10 21.64
N GLY A 841 9.95 -9.02 21.46
CA GLY A 841 10.62 -9.58 20.29
C GLY A 841 10.74 -11.10 20.41
N PHE A 842 10.45 -11.82 19.31
CA PHE A 842 10.58 -13.26 19.21
C PHE A 842 11.38 -13.67 17.98
N ASP A 843 12.34 -14.58 18.20
CA ASP A 843 12.98 -15.40 17.18
C ASP A 843 12.33 -16.79 17.21
N ILE A 844 11.56 -17.13 16.18
CA ILE A 844 10.88 -18.42 16.08
C ILE A 844 11.64 -19.30 15.10
N LEU A 845 12.27 -20.36 15.61
CA LEU A 845 13.07 -21.32 14.85
C LEU A 845 12.30 -22.63 14.71
N VAL A 846 12.17 -23.10 13.49
CA VAL A 846 11.53 -24.37 13.15
C VAL A 846 12.62 -25.32 12.65
N HIS A 847 12.82 -26.44 13.36
CA HIS A 847 13.79 -27.47 13.06
C HIS A 847 13.08 -28.67 12.44
N ASN A 848 13.32 -28.92 11.16
CA ASN A 848 12.81 -30.04 10.38
C ASN A 848 13.99 -30.72 9.63
N PRO A 849 14.90 -31.41 10.33
CA PRO A 849 16.13 -31.96 9.74
C PRO A 849 15.85 -32.97 8.62
N ASP A 850 14.74 -33.69 8.70
CA ASP A 850 14.35 -34.70 7.70
C ASP A 850 13.56 -34.06 6.53
N LYS A 851 13.30 -32.77 6.58
CA LYS A 851 12.53 -31.99 5.58
C LYS A 851 11.18 -32.62 5.25
N LEU A 852 10.46 -33.05 6.29
CA LEU A 852 9.13 -33.62 6.17
C LEU A 852 8.15 -32.61 5.56
N GLU A 853 7.22 -33.11 4.76
CA GLU A 853 6.13 -32.29 4.25
C GLU A 853 5.10 -31.99 5.36
N PRO A 854 4.38 -30.84 5.29
CA PRO A 854 3.45 -30.44 6.36
C PRO A 854 2.40 -31.49 6.74
N GLY A 855 1.98 -32.34 5.77
CA GLY A 855 1.01 -33.43 6.03
C GLY A 855 1.56 -34.60 6.85
N ASP A 856 2.87 -34.78 6.84
CA ASP A 856 3.58 -35.87 7.53
C ASP A 856 4.34 -35.37 8.77
N ALA A 857 4.44 -34.07 8.94
CA ALA A 857 5.18 -33.38 9.99
C ALA A 857 4.35 -33.21 11.27
N HIS A 858 4.95 -33.46 12.43
CA HIS A 858 4.33 -33.21 13.74
C HIS A 858 5.32 -32.50 14.67
N VAL A 859 4.80 -31.62 15.51
CA VAL A 859 5.63 -30.95 16.53
C VAL A 859 5.91 -31.97 17.67
N LYS A 860 7.16 -32.34 17.80
CA LYS A 860 7.65 -33.24 18.86
C LYS A 860 7.76 -32.50 20.20
N ARG A 861 8.33 -31.30 20.18
CA ARG A 861 8.54 -30.46 21.37
C ARG A 861 8.74 -29.02 20.95
N ALA A 862 8.52 -28.10 21.90
CA ALA A 862 8.88 -26.72 21.78
C ALA A 862 9.56 -26.21 23.05
N LEU A 863 10.49 -25.26 22.88
CA LEU A 863 11.18 -24.56 23.96
C LEU A 863 10.97 -23.06 23.78
N CYS A 864 10.83 -22.32 24.89
CA CYS A 864 10.90 -20.86 24.92
C CYS A 864 12.01 -20.47 25.88
N ASP A 865 13.09 -19.83 25.39
CA ASP A 865 14.32 -19.52 26.17
C ASP A 865 14.84 -20.76 26.93
N ASP A 866 15.00 -21.89 26.27
CA ASP A 866 15.39 -23.19 26.80
C ASP A 866 14.38 -23.83 27.79
N VAL A 867 13.25 -23.18 28.06
CA VAL A 867 12.18 -23.74 28.92
C VAL A 867 11.15 -24.46 28.07
N LYS A 868 10.82 -25.68 28.47
CA LYS A 868 9.83 -26.49 27.73
C LYS A 868 8.45 -25.82 27.72
N VAL A 869 7.86 -25.70 26.53
CA VAL A 869 6.46 -25.28 26.38
C VAL A 869 5.58 -26.52 26.58
N GLU A 870 4.68 -26.45 27.55
CA GLU A 870 3.83 -27.62 27.89
C GLU A 870 2.62 -27.77 26.99
N ASN A 871 2.13 -26.66 26.40
CA ASN A 871 0.94 -26.68 25.56
C ASN A 871 1.31 -26.93 24.09
N VAL A 872 1.65 -28.20 23.81
CA VAL A 872 1.92 -28.68 22.43
C VAL A 872 0.85 -29.72 22.10
N THR A 873 0.11 -29.50 21.01
CA THR A 873 -0.97 -30.39 20.57
C THR A 873 -0.97 -30.52 19.04
N GLY A 874 -0.67 -31.70 18.53
CA GLY A 874 -0.53 -31.95 17.10
C GLY A 874 0.59 -31.09 16.52
N ASN A 875 0.27 -30.18 15.57
CA ASN A 875 1.22 -29.24 15.00
C ASN A 875 1.17 -27.84 15.65
N SER A 876 0.42 -27.68 16.74
CA SER A 876 0.21 -26.40 17.40
C SER A 876 1.03 -26.29 18.69
N VAL A 877 1.75 -25.18 18.84
CA VAL A 877 2.44 -24.75 20.06
C VAL A 877 1.74 -23.51 20.57
N ARG A 878 1.36 -23.48 21.85
CA ARG A 878 0.65 -22.34 22.44
C ARG A 878 1.41 -21.81 23.66
N ILE A 879 1.72 -20.50 23.65
CA ILE A 879 2.25 -19.76 24.78
C ILE A 879 1.13 -18.85 25.29
N PRO A 880 0.58 -19.09 26.50
CA PRO A 880 -0.53 -18.30 27.01
C PRO A 880 -0.15 -16.83 27.25
N LYS A 881 -1.11 -15.91 27.07
CA LYS A 881 -0.93 -14.46 27.24
C LYS A 881 -0.24 -14.13 28.59
N HIS A 882 -0.68 -14.71 29.70
CA HIS A 882 -0.08 -14.46 31.01
C HIS A 882 1.40 -14.89 31.12
N ALA A 883 1.82 -15.89 30.33
CA ALA A 883 3.22 -16.30 30.29
C ALA A 883 4.06 -15.31 29.48
N ILE A 884 3.49 -14.75 28.38
CA ILE A 884 4.13 -13.69 27.60
C ILE A 884 4.31 -12.44 28.43
N GLU A 885 3.31 -12.01 29.19
CA GLU A 885 3.36 -10.84 30.08
C GLU A 885 4.44 -10.93 31.17
N MET A 886 4.93 -12.15 31.47
CA MET A 886 6.02 -12.38 32.41
C MET A 886 7.42 -12.31 31.76
N LEU A 887 7.50 -12.27 30.43
CA LEU A 887 8.77 -12.19 29.72
C LEU A 887 9.37 -10.79 29.82
N SER A 888 10.70 -10.69 29.70
CA SER A 888 11.38 -9.39 29.68
C SER A 888 11.16 -8.69 28.35
N THR A 889 10.87 -7.39 28.38
CA THR A 889 10.79 -6.56 27.16
C THR A 889 12.15 -6.12 26.61
N ASP A 890 13.24 -6.32 27.41
CA ASP A 890 14.58 -5.80 27.08
C ASP A 890 15.40 -6.78 26.19
N LYS A 891 14.86 -7.96 25.89
CA LYS A 891 15.54 -8.96 25.06
C LYS A 891 14.59 -9.61 24.06
N CYS A 892 15.16 -10.12 22.96
CA CYS A 892 14.46 -11.01 22.06
C CYS A 892 14.40 -12.42 22.68
N HIS A 893 13.22 -13.05 22.63
CA HIS A 893 12.97 -14.41 23.13
C HIS A 893 13.08 -15.41 22.00
N THR A 894 13.66 -16.58 22.27
CA THR A 894 13.80 -17.64 21.27
C THR A 894 12.77 -18.74 21.50
N VAL A 895 11.96 -19.01 20.50
CA VAL A 895 11.06 -20.17 20.47
C VAL A 895 11.58 -21.19 19.47
N GLU A 896 12.04 -22.35 19.98
CA GLU A 896 12.52 -23.44 19.15
C GLU A 896 11.44 -24.53 19.03
N ILE A 897 11.11 -24.92 17.80
CA ILE A 897 10.10 -25.92 17.49
C ILE A 897 10.76 -27.08 16.74
N TYR A 898 10.67 -28.26 17.29
CA TYR A 898 11.28 -29.47 16.73
C TYR A 898 10.20 -30.34 16.08
N ILE A 899 10.34 -30.59 14.79
CA ILE A 899 9.44 -31.41 13.96
C ILE A 899 10.01 -32.81 13.82
N GLU A 900 9.12 -33.83 13.88
CA GLU A 900 9.43 -35.25 13.59
C GLU A 900 8.37 -35.86 12.69
#